data_079e9445d867efba658b9e0ff25bcbc0
#
_entry.id   079e9445d867efba658b9e0ff25bcbc0
#
_cell.length_a   1.000
_cell.length_b   1.000
_cell.length_c   1.000
_cell.angle_alpha   90.00
_cell.angle_beta   90.00
_cell.angle_gamma   90.00
#
_symmetry.space_group_name_H-M   'P 1'
#
loop_
_entity.id
_entity.type
_entity.pdbx_description
1 polymer ?
#
loop_
_entity_poly.entity_id
_entity_poly.type
_entity_poly.pdbx_seq_one_letter_code
_entity_poly.pdbx_strand_id
1 'polypeptide(L)'
;MNLALMTLIGAGSFALYQGSKKQDNQGNYFLEKIARPFYNLFVEYHSNSLFQIDYIKEDHIICNTMNNKVFGIEILGSENIQNFLPKEAIDSIIRDNKDNDDAFFYYVFHKQGKFQRQYIFTHNKVIAKTFGDYFNVPLLSGLEITNVLYNQLLQNNFFIENKQIKQSLEIRKDTLEQEPEFVSFKRLAKQAIAKCYKEVDIYQAFKHLEMSESNIQQLFKLKFDGSIWFFIDIATKHIQNHISRLLNYAKMVGDKKPFMELQQAYNAKECDLAIINAIAYLKDYDDEIIGNLGSSLKTSFISKELLRNHHLQKNFIKFRDSEFDFLVKSDYLHNFIASIHKRSVKKPDIYGIDKNGAFINYSFSAENDNPHLCLIAKPGSGKSVSKQKIMAQMIGLDFSNGECSHLGKEPGQTRIRSYDIGFSDEKFINLLKNNPHNKVAHIESDFYSFAYNIINLPDPEKNADIFEADMQFNIDLASVILETQNAQPLTINETAYFKEILRKVYRTKEYQRYRVRDLENKNKEAHQKLLELGYENTTFLADIKEEEFSYLQVPKLIDIVKFARKQGQNMQLKESDRMDYIELARKLDAIEKLDIFSEFDKINIDDVDVLSMDLNNFKESSLFTPIFLSIFQKVYLKDREYALACKRANRPAPKLFYAIEEAKNYFVVPYFTRMLEKVALEARKYNVHLCFVVQNAEHIPLGILKNLDTRIFLLRPDKKLEVINEAKNSLEIPKNVEIGLLNTDKHELCVWYSSGCFHLKFEITDEEMKVFSTNPNEV
;
A
#
# COMPACT_ATOMS: atom_id res chain seq x y z
N MET A 1 6.31 4.07 57.92
CA MET A 1 5.79 5.44 58.15
C MET A 1 4.47 5.51 57.41
N ASN A 2 3.37 5.80 58.14
CA ASN A 2 1.99 5.59 57.65
C ASN A 2 1.69 6.42 56.41
N LEU A 3 1.07 5.79 55.39
CA LEU A 3 0.59 6.45 54.13
C LEU A 3 -0.26 7.68 54.44
N ALA A 4 -1.03 7.67 55.52
CA ALA A 4 -1.83 8.79 56.03
C ALA A 4 -0.95 10.01 56.43
N LEU A 5 0.23 9.78 57.01
CA LEU A 5 1.15 10.85 57.39
C LEU A 5 1.83 11.49 56.16
N MET A 6 2.14 10.69 55.15
CA MET A 6 2.65 11.19 53.88
C MET A 6 1.56 11.98 53.09
N THR A 7 0.33 11.54 53.14
CA THR A 7 -0.81 12.26 52.52
C THR A 7 -1.09 13.60 53.23
N LEU A 8 -0.97 13.63 54.54
CA LEU A 8 -1.15 14.87 55.34
C LEU A 8 0.01 15.85 55.14
N ILE A 9 1.27 15.37 55.03
CA ILE A 9 2.44 16.19 54.72
C ILE A 9 2.35 16.72 53.30
N GLY A 10 1.94 15.86 52.34
CA GLY A 10 1.74 16.26 50.96
C GLY A 10 0.62 17.30 50.79
N ALA A 11 -0.53 17.12 51.41
CA ALA A 11 -1.65 18.07 51.40
C ALA A 11 -1.27 19.39 52.10
N GLY A 12 -0.54 19.31 53.25
CA GLY A 12 -0.04 20.48 53.94
C GLY A 12 0.98 21.29 53.10
N SER A 13 1.88 20.60 52.44
CA SER A 13 2.88 21.20 51.55
C SER A 13 2.25 21.82 50.32
N PHE A 14 1.20 21.18 49.77
CA PHE A 14 0.43 21.70 48.65
C PHE A 14 -0.39 22.94 49.03
N ALA A 15 -1.04 22.95 50.23
CA ALA A 15 -1.75 24.07 50.74
C ALA A 15 -0.82 25.29 51.01
N LEU A 16 0.36 25.04 51.58
CA LEU A 16 1.41 26.05 51.79
C LEU A 16 1.95 26.62 50.46
N TYR A 17 2.14 25.76 49.46
CA TYR A 17 2.59 26.17 48.11
C TYR A 17 1.50 27.00 47.37
N GLN A 18 0.24 26.60 47.45
CA GLN A 18 -0.88 27.39 46.92
C GLN A 18 -1.08 28.73 47.68
N GLY A 19 -0.89 28.70 48.98
CA GLY A 19 -0.96 29.90 49.81
C GLY A 19 0.17 30.91 49.51
N SER A 20 1.37 30.41 49.22
CA SER A 20 2.54 31.25 48.88
C SER A 20 2.43 31.93 47.52
N LYS A 21 1.67 31.38 46.56
CA LYS A 21 1.40 32.01 45.27
C LYS A 21 0.46 33.21 45.32
N LYS A 22 -0.25 33.42 46.45
CA LYS A 22 -1.24 34.48 46.59
C LYS A 22 -0.73 35.74 47.30
N GLN A 23 0.47 35.74 47.81
CA GLN A 23 1.06 36.91 48.48
C GLN A 23 2.43 37.28 47.85
N ASP A 24 2.48 38.49 47.31
CA ASP A 24 3.72 39.12 46.86
C ASP A 24 4.60 39.54 48.07
N ASN A 25 5.90 39.30 47.93
CA ASN A 25 7.07 39.83 48.61
C ASN A 25 7.79 38.99 49.67
N GLN A 26 9.07 38.77 49.35
CA GLN A 26 10.28 38.43 50.13
C GLN A 26 10.24 37.37 51.25
N GLY A 27 9.15 37.07 51.93
CA GLY A 27 9.03 35.98 52.89
C GLY A 27 8.88 34.58 52.26
N ASN A 28 8.53 34.55 51.02
CA ASN A 28 8.10 33.32 50.31
C ASN A 28 9.25 32.46 49.74
N TYR A 29 10.43 33.00 49.59
CA TYR A 29 11.55 32.26 48.97
C TYR A 29 12.03 31.08 49.80
N PHE A 30 11.93 31.19 51.14
CA PHE A 30 12.33 30.12 52.06
C PHE A 30 11.27 28.99 52.09
N LEU A 31 9.97 29.32 52.10
CA LEU A 31 8.87 28.36 52.03
C LEU A 31 8.80 27.67 50.66
N GLU A 32 9.05 28.40 49.58
CA GLU A 32 9.14 27.81 48.24
C GLU A 32 10.32 26.83 48.11
N LYS A 33 11.46 27.16 48.69
CA LYS A 33 12.65 26.29 48.65
C LYS A 33 12.47 24.98 49.48
N ILE A 34 11.64 25.01 50.52
CA ILE A 34 11.33 23.82 51.31
C ILE A 34 10.13 23.05 50.71
N ALA A 35 9.09 23.73 50.27
CA ALA A 35 7.88 23.09 49.74
C ALA A 35 8.09 22.49 48.35
N ARG A 36 8.91 23.12 47.53
CA ARG A 36 9.15 22.69 46.14
C ARG A 36 9.76 21.28 46.00
N PRO A 37 10.74 20.83 46.79
CA PRO A 37 11.22 19.46 46.76
C PRO A 37 10.14 18.43 47.16
N PHE A 38 9.32 18.75 48.20
CA PHE A 38 8.22 17.89 48.60
C PHE A 38 7.09 17.85 47.57
N TYR A 39 6.74 18.98 46.98
CA TYR A 39 5.80 19.04 45.89
C TYR A 39 6.29 18.26 44.69
N ASN A 40 7.54 18.45 44.27
CA ASN A 40 8.13 17.70 43.17
C ASN A 40 8.19 16.20 43.48
N LEU A 41 8.51 15.81 44.71
CA LEU A 41 8.53 14.41 45.14
C LEU A 41 7.11 13.79 45.12
N PHE A 42 6.11 14.57 45.53
CA PHE A 42 4.72 14.15 45.56
C PHE A 42 4.13 14.06 44.14
N VAL A 43 4.39 15.05 43.28
CA VAL A 43 4.00 15.03 41.86
C VAL A 43 4.77 13.95 41.10
N GLU A 44 6.05 13.76 41.39
CA GLU A 44 6.88 12.69 40.82
C GLU A 44 6.38 11.32 41.25
N TYR A 45 6.00 11.14 42.52
CA TYR A 45 5.42 9.89 43.04
C TYR A 45 4.07 9.60 42.40
N HIS A 46 3.17 10.59 42.30
CA HIS A 46 1.88 10.44 41.65
C HIS A 46 1.98 10.26 40.14
N SER A 47 2.83 11.04 39.46
CA SER A 47 3.06 10.86 38.04
C SER A 47 3.66 9.50 37.69
N ASN A 48 4.56 8.97 38.56
CA ASN A 48 5.13 7.63 38.40
C ASN A 48 4.11 6.51 38.61
N SER A 49 3.04 6.74 39.37
CA SER A 49 2.02 5.72 39.65
C SER A 49 0.91 5.66 38.61
N LEU A 50 0.79 6.69 37.75
CA LEU A 50 -0.38 6.88 36.91
C LEU A 50 -0.20 6.43 35.47
N PHE A 51 0.95 6.69 34.86
CA PHE A 51 1.27 6.20 33.52
C PHE A 51 2.76 5.90 33.38
N GLN A 52 3.09 4.63 33.32
CA GLN A 52 4.47 4.21 33.14
C GLN A 52 4.50 2.96 32.24
N ILE A 53 5.28 3.02 31.16
CA ILE A 53 5.60 1.85 30.37
C ILE A 53 6.83 1.21 31.03
N ASP A 54 6.64 0.01 31.59
CA ASP A 54 7.72 -0.74 32.24
C ASP A 54 8.46 -1.61 31.23
N TYR A 55 7.72 -2.26 30.30
CA TYR A 55 8.30 -3.16 29.32
C TYR A 55 7.62 -2.99 27.94
N ILE A 56 8.40 -3.20 26.89
CA ILE A 56 7.92 -3.32 25.51
C ILE A 56 8.12 -4.76 25.07
N LYS A 57 7.04 -5.41 24.66
CA LYS A 57 7.04 -6.76 24.10
C LYS A 57 6.75 -6.69 22.59
N GLU A 58 6.82 -7.82 21.92
CA GLU A 58 6.58 -7.90 20.49
C GLU A 58 5.15 -7.46 20.11
N ASP A 59 4.13 -7.91 20.85
CA ASP A 59 2.70 -7.68 20.56
C ASP A 59 1.98 -6.81 21.61
N HIS A 60 2.67 -6.28 22.61
CA HIS A 60 2.06 -5.46 23.67
C HIS A 60 3.11 -4.67 24.47
N ILE A 61 2.62 -3.75 25.27
CA ILE A 61 3.41 -3.10 26.31
C ILE A 61 2.90 -3.52 27.70
N ILE A 62 3.76 -3.41 28.70
CA ILE A 62 3.39 -3.59 30.09
C ILE A 62 3.52 -2.26 30.78
N CYS A 63 2.42 -1.81 31.40
CA CYS A 63 2.33 -0.53 32.07
C CYS A 63 2.16 -0.72 33.56
N ASN A 64 2.83 0.13 34.35
CA ASN A 64 2.75 0.22 35.80
C ASN A 64 3.23 -1.02 36.56
N THR A 65 3.59 -0.81 37.79
CA THR A 65 4.02 -1.85 38.75
C THR A 65 2.99 -2.98 38.98
N MET A 66 1.77 -2.85 38.44
CA MET A 66 0.71 -3.86 38.53
C MET A 66 0.65 -4.81 37.31
N ASN A 67 1.64 -4.77 36.45
CA ASN A 67 1.76 -5.69 35.31
C ASN A 67 0.58 -5.64 34.31
N ASN A 68 -0.03 -4.47 34.12
CA ASN A 68 -1.12 -4.28 33.17
C ASN A 68 -0.61 -4.35 31.74
N LYS A 69 -1.00 -5.37 31.02
CA LYS A 69 -0.70 -5.52 29.57
C LYS A 69 -1.62 -4.59 28.78
N VAL A 70 -1.08 -3.94 27.75
CA VAL A 70 -1.84 -3.13 26.81
C VAL A 70 -1.60 -3.65 25.40
N PHE A 71 -2.66 -4.07 24.76
CA PHE A 71 -2.72 -4.49 23.37
C PHE A 71 -3.37 -3.37 22.55
N GLY A 72 -2.97 -3.22 21.30
CA GLY A 72 -3.52 -2.20 20.42
C GLY A 72 -3.75 -2.71 19.02
N ILE A 73 -4.69 -2.09 18.32
CA ILE A 73 -4.88 -2.20 16.88
C ILE A 73 -5.08 -0.81 16.30
N GLU A 74 -4.69 -0.63 15.05
CA GLU A 74 -5.04 0.54 14.25
C GLU A 74 -6.15 0.18 13.28
N ILE A 75 -7.20 1.02 13.22
CA ILE A 75 -8.33 0.83 12.33
C ILE A 75 -8.16 1.77 11.14
N LEU A 76 -8.25 1.22 9.93
CA LEU A 76 -8.10 1.97 8.69
C LEU A 76 -9.44 2.18 8.00
N GLY A 77 -9.60 3.38 7.43
CA GLY A 77 -10.79 3.78 6.71
C GLY A 77 -11.95 4.24 7.61
N SER A 78 -12.79 5.07 7.08
CA SER A 78 -13.96 5.63 7.78
C SER A 78 -15.18 5.80 6.86
N GLU A 79 -15.06 5.43 5.58
CA GLU A 79 -16.09 5.67 4.57
C GLU A 79 -16.98 4.43 4.35
N ASN A 80 -18.30 4.61 4.35
CA ASN A 80 -19.26 3.51 4.17
C ASN A 80 -19.88 3.50 2.77
N ILE A 81 -19.20 2.84 1.84
CA ILE A 81 -19.77 2.57 0.52
C ILE A 81 -20.39 1.15 0.48
N GLN A 82 -20.13 0.34 1.48
CA GLN A 82 -20.65 -1.02 1.60
C GLN A 82 -21.51 -1.13 2.85
N ASN A 83 -22.56 -1.93 2.80
CA ASN A 83 -23.37 -2.29 3.97
C ASN A 83 -22.57 -3.20 4.91
N PHE A 84 -21.63 -2.64 5.61
CA PHE A 84 -20.80 -3.35 6.54
C PHE A 84 -21.32 -3.11 7.95
N LEU A 85 -21.77 -4.15 8.64
CA LEU A 85 -22.34 -4.06 9.98
C LEU A 85 -21.37 -4.67 10.99
N PRO A 86 -20.65 -3.86 11.76
CA PRO A 86 -19.82 -4.33 12.87
C PRO A 86 -20.63 -4.81 14.06
N LYS A 87 -21.95 -4.76 13.98
CA LYS A 87 -22.87 -5.13 15.04
C LYS A 87 -22.55 -6.51 15.63
N GLU A 88 -22.39 -7.51 14.77
CA GLU A 88 -22.12 -8.88 15.19
C GLU A 88 -20.79 -9.03 15.94
N ALA A 89 -19.76 -8.26 15.56
CA ALA A 89 -18.48 -8.29 16.23
C ALA A 89 -18.56 -7.71 17.64
N ILE A 90 -19.26 -6.59 17.79
CA ILE A 90 -19.47 -5.96 19.11
C ILE A 90 -20.30 -6.87 20.00
N ASP A 91 -21.41 -7.42 19.50
CA ASP A 91 -22.25 -8.33 20.24
C ASP A 91 -21.48 -9.59 20.67
N SER A 92 -20.59 -10.12 19.81
CA SER A 92 -19.70 -11.23 20.19
C SER A 92 -18.72 -10.82 21.28
N ILE A 93 -18.07 -9.66 21.16
CA ILE A 93 -17.14 -9.15 22.18
C ILE A 93 -17.83 -9.00 23.54
N ILE A 94 -19.03 -8.42 23.55
CA ILE A 94 -19.80 -8.24 24.78
C ILE A 94 -20.16 -9.61 25.37
N ARG A 95 -20.76 -10.50 24.59
CA ARG A 95 -21.21 -11.81 25.04
C ARG A 95 -20.07 -12.65 25.61
N ASP A 96 -18.91 -12.63 24.93
CA ASP A 96 -17.80 -13.54 25.26
C ASP A 96 -16.88 -13.00 26.35
N ASN A 97 -16.95 -11.69 26.67
CA ASN A 97 -16.01 -11.06 27.60
C ASN A 97 -16.66 -10.35 28.81
N LYS A 98 -17.95 -10.09 28.81
CA LYS A 98 -18.62 -9.26 29.86
C LYS A 98 -18.42 -9.75 31.30
N ASP A 99 -18.09 -11.00 31.50
CA ASP A 99 -17.88 -11.58 32.84
C ASP A 99 -16.43 -11.40 33.32
N ASN A 100 -15.53 -10.87 32.49
CA ASN A 100 -14.15 -10.59 32.85
C ASN A 100 -14.01 -9.18 33.45
N ASP A 101 -13.19 -9.05 34.51
CA ASP A 101 -12.92 -7.74 35.15
C ASP A 101 -12.12 -6.78 34.26
N ASP A 102 -11.49 -7.27 33.18
CA ASP A 102 -10.72 -6.51 32.18
C ASP A 102 -11.45 -6.35 30.84
N ALA A 103 -12.79 -6.53 30.86
CA ALA A 103 -13.64 -6.35 29.69
C ALA A 103 -13.91 -4.87 29.39
N PHE A 104 -12.86 -4.16 29.03
CA PHE A 104 -12.94 -2.76 28.60
C PHE A 104 -11.95 -2.47 27.47
N PHE A 105 -12.22 -1.40 26.75
CA PHE A 105 -11.34 -0.90 25.70
C PHE A 105 -11.45 0.61 25.53
N TYR A 106 -10.39 1.20 24.97
CA TYR A 106 -10.34 2.58 24.57
C TYR A 106 -10.47 2.65 23.04
N TYR A 107 -11.45 3.38 22.55
CA TYR A 107 -11.49 3.81 21.16
C TYR A 107 -10.93 5.21 21.08
N VAL A 108 -9.88 5.37 20.30
CA VAL A 108 -9.14 6.62 20.18
C VAL A 108 -9.25 7.15 18.76
N PHE A 109 -9.76 8.36 18.66
CA PHE A 109 -9.86 9.09 17.42
C PHE A 109 -8.90 10.26 17.45
N HIS A 110 -7.84 10.19 16.64
CA HIS A 110 -6.79 11.18 16.60
C HIS A 110 -6.81 11.92 15.26
N LYS A 111 -6.74 13.27 15.30
CA LYS A 111 -6.72 14.13 14.11
C LYS A 111 -5.54 15.07 14.09
N GLN A 112 -5.07 15.33 12.87
CA GLN A 112 -4.12 16.39 12.56
C GLN A 112 -4.57 17.07 11.27
N GLY A 113 -5.22 18.23 11.40
CA GLY A 113 -5.83 18.93 10.29
C GLY A 113 -6.87 18.06 9.57
N LYS A 114 -6.59 17.72 8.32
CA LYS A 114 -7.45 16.85 7.50
C LYS A 114 -7.23 15.35 7.74
N PHE A 115 -6.09 14.98 8.30
CA PHE A 115 -5.73 13.58 8.51
C PHE A 115 -6.32 13.05 9.80
N GLN A 116 -6.67 11.76 9.82
CA GLN A 116 -7.14 11.07 11.01
C GLN A 116 -6.59 9.65 11.09
N ARG A 117 -6.43 9.20 12.34
CA ARG A 117 -6.08 7.82 12.67
C ARG A 117 -6.97 7.34 13.80
N GLN A 118 -7.30 6.08 13.81
CA GLN A 118 -8.18 5.46 14.79
C GLN A 118 -7.52 4.25 15.40
N TYR A 119 -7.65 4.11 16.72
CA TYR A 119 -7.03 3.03 17.46
C TYR A 119 -8.00 2.41 18.44
N ILE A 120 -7.83 1.13 18.72
CA ILE A 120 -8.44 0.46 19.86
C ILE A 120 -7.31 -0.05 20.75
N PHE A 121 -7.36 0.29 22.04
CA PHE A 121 -6.45 -0.22 23.05
C PHE A 121 -7.25 -0.93 24.15
N THR A 122 -6.73 -2.04 24.65
CA THR A 122 -7.36 -2.83 25.71
C THR A 122 -6.31 -3.60 26.51
N HIS A 123 -6.67 -3.97 27.75
CA HIS A 123 -5.84 -4.89 28.55
C HIS A 123 -6.13 -6.36 28.22
N ASN A 124 -7.25 -6.65 27.57
CA ASN A 124 -7.67 -8.00 27.24
C ASN A 124 -7.24 -8.39 25.82
N LYS A 125 -6.33 -9.36 25.73
CA LYS A 125 -5.80 -9.85 24.43
C LYS A 125 -6.90 -10.45 23.53
N VAL A 126 -7.94 -11.06 24.13
CA VAL A 126 -9.04 -11.65 23.37
C VAL A 126 -9.82 -10.55 22.66
N ILE A 127 -10.17 -9.47 23.37
CA ILE A 127 -10.86 -8.31 22.79
C ILE A 127 -10.04 -7.70 21.65
N ALA A 128 -8.72 -7.47 21.87
CA ALA A 128 -7.85 -6.93 20.83
C ALA A 128 -7.78 -7.85 19.59
N LYS A 129 -7.68 -9.16 19.80
CA LYS A 129 -7.67 -10.13 18.69
C LYS A 129 -9.00 -10.17 17.94
N THR A 130 -10.13 -10.18 18.65
CA THR A 130 -11.46 -10.19 18.02
C THR A 130 -11.64 -8.98 17.12
N PHE A 131 -11.26 -7.78 17.58
CA PHE A 131 -11.26 -6.59 16.73
C PHE A 131 -10.25 -6.70 15.59
N GLY A 132 -9.04 -7.22 15.84
CA GLY A 132 -8.03 -7.43 14.82
C GLY A 132 -8.49 -8.37 13.71
N ASP A 133 -9.09 -9.49 14.07
CA ASP A 133 -9.64 -10.46 13.12
C ASP A 133 -10.81 -9.87 12.32
N TYR A 134 -11.67 -9.10 13.00
CA TYR A 134 -12.81 -8.44 12.38
C TYR A 134 -12.38 -7.40 11.34
N PHE A 135 -11.43 -6.52 11.67
CA PHE A 135 -10.90 -5.50 10.75
C PHE A 135 -9.78 -6.01 9.84
N ASN A 136 -9.40 -7.27 9.98
CA ASN A 136 -8.26 -7.87 9.28
C ASN A 136 -6.95 -7.08 9.49
N VAL A 137 -6.75 -6.55 10.70
CA VAL A 137 -5.54 -5.83 11.10
C VAL A 137 -4.72 -6.65 12.09
N PRO A 138 -3.38 -6.62 12.01
CA PRO A 138 -2.55 -7.22 13.03
C PRO A 138 -2.63 -6.44 14.34
N LEU A 139 -2.28 -7.09 15.44
CA LEU A 139 -1.97 -6.37 16.67
C LEU A 139 -0.77 -5.46 16.42
N LEU A 140 -0.82 -4.25 16.96
CA LEU A 140 0.32 -3.35 16.99
C LEU A 140 1.43 -3.96 17.82
N SER A 141 2.67 -3.84 17.36
CA SER A 141 3.83 -4.16 18.17
C SER A 141 3.93 -3.23 19.39
N GLY A 142 4.59 -3.66 20.43
CA GLY A 142 4.80 -2.82 21.61
C GLY A 142 5.51 -1.50 21.27
N LEU A 143 6.37 -1.50 20.24
CA LEU A 143 7.02 -0.31 19.74
C LEU A 143 6.01 0.65 19.08
N GLU A 144 5.13 0.14 18.22
CA GLU A 144 4.10 0.94 17.58
C GLU A 144 3.12 1.51 18.61
N ILE A 145 2.68 0.72 19.58
CA ILE A 145 1.86 1.20 20.69
C ILE A 145 2.56 2.34 21.43
N THR A 146 3.86 2.19 21.73
CA THR A 146 4.65 3.23 22.39
C THR A 146 4.69 4.50 21.55
N ASN A 147 4.95 4.40 20.24
CA ASN A 147 4.98 5.54 19.34
C ASN A 147 3.63 6.26 19.27
N VAL A 148 2.52 5.52 19.15
CA VAL A 148 1.17 6.10 19.13
C VAL A 148 0.89 6.85 20.43
N LEU A 149 1.19 6.26 21.58
CA LEU A 149 0.96 6.90 22.87
C LEU A 149 1.78 8.18 23.04
N TYR A 150 3.04 8.16 22.62
CA TYR A 150 3.87 9.36 22.65
C TYR A 150 3.38 10.42 21.69
N ASN A 151 2.99 10.06 20.48
CA ASN A 151 2.44 11.01 19.51
C ASN A 151 1.16 11.65 20.03
N GLN A 152 0.31 10.86 20.70
CA GLN A 152 -0.92 11.36 21.30
C GLN A 152 -0.68 12.25 22.51
N LEU A 153 0.20 11.81 23.42
CA LEU A 153 0.56 12.58 24.61
C LEU A 153 1.27 13.89 24.28
N LEU A 154 2.13 13.88 23.26
CA LEU A 154 2.91 15.03 22.81
C LEU A 154 2.25 15.77 21.64
N GLN A 155 1.14 15.22 21.08
CA GLN A 155 0.48 15.75 19.88
C GLN A 155 1.46 16.00 18.72
N ASN A 156 2.41 15.07 18.57
CA ASN A 156 3.38 15.12 17.49
C ASN A 156 2.72 14.77 16.15
N ASN A 157 3.44 15.05 15.07
CA ASN A 157 2.98 14.72 13.73
C ASN A 157 2.77 13.20 13.56
N PHE A 158 1.70 12.77 12.90
CA PHE A 158 1.40 11.37 12.57
C PHE A 158 2.50 10.66 11.78
N PHE A 159 3.18 11.41 10.93
CA PHE A 159 4.11 10.88 9.95
C PHE A 159 5.56 10.84 10.44
N ILE A 160 5.84 11.47 11.59
CA ILE A 160 7.20 11.50 12.14
C ILE A 160 7.31 10.42 13.19
N GLU A 161 8.08 9.37 12.92
CA GLU A 161 8.61 8.50 13.96
C GLU A 161 9.37 9.34 14.97
N ASN A 162 9.09 9.17 16.26
CA ASN A 162 9.86 9.86 17.27
C ASN A 162 11.29 9.29 17.27
N LYS A 163 12.21 9.99 16.59
CA LYS A 163 13.61 9.57 16.44
C LYS A 163 14.29 9.28 17.78
N GLN A 164 13.90 9.99 18.86
CA GLN A 164 14.46 9.74 20.19
C GLN A 164 14.03 8.40 20.77
N ILE A 165 12.79 7.99 20.54
CA ILE A 165 12.30 6.68 20.96
C ILE A 165 12.98 5.60 20.13
N LYS A 166 13.07 5.78 18.81
CA LYS A 166 13.73 4.84 17.90
C LYS A 166 15.21 4.68 18.27
N GLN A 167 15.94 5.78 18.41
CA GLN A 167 17.35 5.74 18.84
C GLN A 167 17.55 5.11 20.22
N SER A 168 16.67 5.42 21.19
CA SER A 168 16.75 4.80 22.51
C SER A 168 16.48 3.29 22.49
N LEU A 169 15.66 2.82 21.56
CA LEU A 169 15.36 1.40 21.36
C LEU A 169 16.46 0.70 20.54
N GLU A 170 17.03 1.36 19.54
CA GLU A 170 18.17 0.82 18.77
C GLU A 170 19.42 0.67 19.64
N ILE A 171 19.77 1.69 20.41
CA ILE A 171 20.90 1.64 21.38
C ILE A 171 20.72 0.51 22.40
N ARG A 172 19.47 0.13 22.70
CA ARG A 172 19.17 -0.95 23.63
C ARG A 172 19.02 -2.31 22.98
N LYS A 173 18.72 -2.40 21.68
CA LYS A 173 18.82 -3.67 20.94
C LYS A 173 20.24 -4.23 21.02
N ASP A 174 21.24 -3.38 20.85
CA ASP A 174 22.65 -3.80 20.93
C ASP A 174 23.10 -4.20 22.34
N THR A 175 22.43 -3.66 23.39
CA THR A 175 22.68 -4.04 24.79
C THR A 175 21.76 -5.17 25.28
N LEU A 176 20.64 -5.42 24.63
CA LEU A 176 19.62 -6.42 25.03
C LEU A 176 19.90 -7.84 24.53
N GLU A 177 20.90 -8.05 23.68
CA GLU A 177 21.38 -9.40 23.38
C GLU A 177 21.93 -10.13 24.65
N GLN A 178 22.17 -9.40 25.73
CA GLN A 178 22.67 -9.95 26.99
C GLN A 178 21.63 -10.02 28.14
N GLU A 179 20.51 -9.26 28.08
CA GLU A 179 19.43 -9.35 29.09
C GLU A 179 18.05 -9.17 28.38
N PRO A 180 17.31 -10.25 28.14
CA PRO A 180 16.00 -10.15 27.55
C PRO A 180 15.02 -9.51 28.53
N GLU A 181 14.30 -8.46 28.10
CA GLU A 181 13.04 -8.00 28.66
C GLU A 181 13.00 -6.69 29.48
N PHE A 182 14.09 -5.99 29.77
CA PHE A 182 14.04 -4.82 30.64
C PHE A 182 14.27 -3.49 29.90
N VAL A 183 13.21 -2.84 29.45
CA VAL A 183 13.30 -1.45 28.95
C VAL A 183 12.43 -0.55 29.81
N SER A 184 13.02 0.11 30.81
CA SER A 184 12.31 1.12 31.60
C SER A 184 12.24 2.45 30.85
N PHE A 185 11.04 2.84 30.43
CA PHE A 185 10.75 4.16 29.83
C PHE A 185 10.42 5.24 30.85
N LYS A 186 10.74 5.02 32.15
CA LYS A 186 10.45 5.96 33.23
C LYS A 186 10.84 7.40 32.89
N ARG A 187 12.02 7.59 32.35
CA ARG A 187 12.54 8.93 32.02
C ARG A 187 11.81 9.57 30.84
N LEU A 188 11.54 8.79 29.80
CA LEU A 188 10.82 9.27 28.61
C LEU A 188 9.35 9.54 28.91
N ALA A 189 8.68 8.68 29.67
CA ALA A 189 7.32 8.90 30.10
C ALA A 189 7.20 10.16 30.98
N LYS A 190 8.12 10.38 31.92
CA LYS A 190 8.15 11.62 32.70
C LYS A 190 8.32 12.89 31.84
N GLN A 191 9.20 12.85 30.86
CA GLN A 191 9.41 13.96 29.93
C GLN A 191 8.18 14.18 29.05
N ALA A 192 7.55 13.10 28.56
CA ALA A 192 6.34 13.16 27.77
C ALA A 192 5.17 13.76 28.55
N ILE A 193 4.94 13.31 29.77
CA ILE A 193 3.90 13.85 30.65
C ILE A 193 4.16 15.33 30.95
N ALA A 194 5.39 15.68 31.31
CA ALA A 194 5.76 17.08 31.60
C ALA A 194 5.57 17.98 30.36
N LYS A 195 5.87 17.47 29.18
CA LYS A 195 5.70 18.21 27.93
C LYS A 195 4.22 18.35 27.54
N CYS A 196 3.42 17.28 27.72
CA CYS A 196 1.98 17.29 27.54
C CYS A 196 1.30 18.39 28.35
N TYR A 197 1.71 18.59 29.62
CA TYR A 197 1.18 19.67 30.45
C TYR A 197 1.50 21.09 29.96
N LYS A 198 2.54 21.25 29.16
CA LYS A 198 2.94 22.55 28.60
C LYS A 198 2.29 22.83 27.24
N GLU A 199 2.09 21.80 26.43
CA GLU A 199 1.69 21.93 25.03
C GLU A 199 0.20 21.69 24.77
N VAL A 200 -0.51 21.03 25.70
CA VAL A 200 -1.95 20.78 25.56
C VAL A 200 -2.74 21.80 26.34
N ASP A 201 -3.35 22.73 25.65
CA ASP A 201 -4.06 23.83 26.28
C ASP A 201 -5.43 23.45 26.81
N ILE A 202 -6.10 22.45 26.24
CA ILE A 202 -7.46 22.11 26.60
C ILE A 202 -7.66 20.62 26.78
N TYR A 203 -8.14 20.27 27.98
CA TYR A 203 -8.69 18.98 28.31
C TYR A 203 -10.17 19.16 28.63
N GLN A 204 -11.03 18.44 27.92
CA GLN A 204 -12.46 18.57 28.13
C GLN A 204 -13.11 17.19 28.25
N ALA A 205 -13.90 16.97 29.30
CA ALA A 205 -14.75 15.82 29.45
C ALA A 205 -16.17 16.15 28.99
N PHE A 206 -16.82 15.17 28.39
CA PHE A 206 -18.17 15.32 27.89
C PHE A 206 -19.18 15.04 29.01
N LYS A 207 -20.16 15.93 29.21
CA LYS A 207 -21.24 15.74 30.18
C LYS A 207 -22.34 14.80 29.69
N HIS A 208 -22.62 14.88 28.41
CA HIS A 208 -23.57 14.02 27.71
C HIS A 208 -22.94 13.63 26.39
N LEU A 209 -23.23 12.43 25.94
CA LEU A 209 -22.77 11.94 24.68
C LEU A 209 -23.96 11.32 23.95
N GLU A 210 -24.40 11.95 22.89
CA GLU A 210 -25.38 11.35 21.99
C GLU A 210 -24.67 11.00 20.69
N MET A 211 -24.38 9.71 20.51
CA MET A 211 -23.68 9.19 19.34
C MET A 211 -24.68 8.52 18.41
N SER A 212 -24.87 9.12 17.28
CA SER A 212 -25.54 8.50 16.13
C SER A 212 -24.52 8.33 14.99
N GLU A 213 -24.84 7.51 14.02
CA GLU A 213 -23.99 7.37 12.82
C GLU A 213 -23.72 8.73 12.16
N SER A 214 -24.74 9.60 12.09
CA SER A 214 -24.60 10.95 11.54
C SER A 214 -23.64 11.83 12.35
N ASN A 215 -23.64 11.71 13.68
CA ASN A 215 -22.77 12.49 14.56
C ASN A 215 -21.30 12.09 14.41
N ILE A 216 -21.03 10.79 14.27
CA ILE A 216 -19.67 10.31 13.99
C ILE A 216 -19.20 10.76 12.61
N GLN A 217 -20.04 10.71 11.59
CA GLN A 217 -19.70 11.23 10.28
C GLN A 217 -19.39 12.73 10.30
N GLN A 218 -20.08 13.52 11.13
CA GLN A 218 -19.73 14.92 11.35
C GLN A 218 -18.38 15.07 12.03
N LEU A 219 -18.08 14.27 13.06
CA LEU A 219 -16.79 14.25 13.73
C LEU A 219 -15.64 14.00 12.75
N PHE A 220 -15.82 13.11 11.78
CA PHE A 220 -14.80 12.85 10.76
C PHE A 220 -14.53 14.07 9.86
N LYS A 221 -15.53 14.89 9.61
CA LYS A 221 -15.41 16.10 8.76
C LYS A 221 -14.79 17.28 9.48
N LEU A 222 -14.85 17.33 10.81
CA LEU A 222 -14.25 18.42 11.59
C LEU A 222 -12.74 18.43 11.43
N LYS A 223 -12.16 19.62 11.32
CA LYS A 223 -10.71 19.83 11.28
C LYS A 223 -10.26 20.33 12.64
N PHE A 224 -9.41 19.56 13.30
CA PHE A 224 -8.77 19.96 14.57
C PHE A 224 -7.46 19.17 14.74
N ASP A 225 -6.60 19.67 15.61
CA ASP A 225 -5.39 18.96 16.03
C ASP A 225 -5.59 18.45 17.45
N GLY A 226 -5.52 17.12 17.61
CA GLY A 226 -5.72 16.50 18.91
C GLY A 226 -6.33 15.12 18.83
N SER A 227 -6.85 14.64 19.94
CA SER A 227 -7.47 13.31 20.03
C SER A 227 -8.70 13.29 20.92
N ILE A 228 -9.64 12.43 20.59
CA ILE A 228 -10.81 12.12 21.42
C ILE A 228 -10.68 10.66 21.84
N TRP A 229 -10.73 10.42 23.14
CA TRP A 229 -10.63 9.12 23.75
C TRP A 229 -11.99 8.72 24.30
N PHE A 230 -12.52 7.61 23.79
CA PHE A 230 -13.73 6.99 24.32
C PHE A 230 -13.30 5.76 25.13
N PHE A 231 -13.56 5.79 26.42
CA PHE A 231 -13.43 4.64 27.30
C PHE A 231 -14.75 3.88 27.31
N ILE A 232 -14.70 2.58 27.08
CA ILE A 232 -15.87 1.71 26.98
C ILE A 232 -15.65 0.49 27.88
N ASP A 233 -16.47 0.35 28.92
CA ASP A 233 -16.42 -0.75 29.88
C ASP A 233 -17.69 -1.59 29.77
N ILE A 234 -17.53 -2.86 29.46
CA ILE A 234 -18.61 -3.84 29.29
C ILE A 234 -18.62 -4.89 30.40
N ALA A 235 -17.74 -4.77 31.41
CA ALA A 235 -17.66 -5.72 32.51
C ALA A 235 -18.90 -5.69 33.39
N THR A 236 -19.62 -6.80 33.48
CA THR A 236 -20.89 -6.96 34.26
C THR A 236 -20.72 -6.47 35.70
N LYS A 237 -19.62 -6.80 36.34
CA LYS A 237 -19.33 -6.40 37.75
C LYS A 237 -19.20 -4.89 37.90
N HIS A 238 -18.53 -4.21 36.96
CA HIS A 238 -18.38 -2.76 36.98
C HIS A 238 -19.71 -2.06 36.75
N ILE A 239 -20.50 -2.55 35.79
CA ILE A 239 -21.83 -2.06 35.48
C ILE A 239 -22.77 -2.18 36.71
N GLN A 240 -22.79 -3.32 37.36
CA GLN A 240 -23.59 -3.53 38.58
C GLN A 240 -23.20 -2.59 39.73
N ASN A 241 -21.89 -2.39 39.91
CA ASN A 241 -21.39 -1.45 40.91
C ASN A 241 -21.81 -0.01 40.58
N HIS A 242 -21.73 0.39 39.31
CA HIS A 242 -22.13 1.70 38.84
C HIS A 242 -23.63 1.92 39.01
N ILE A 243 -24.48 0.99 38.61
CA ILE A 243 -25.93 0.99 38.85
C ILE A 243 -26.25 1.17 40.33
N SER A 244 -25.58 0.39 41.18
CA SER A 244 -25.82 0.47 42.64
C SER A 244 -25.50 1.85 43.21
N ARG A 245 -24.46 2.52 42.73
CA ARG A 245 -24.10 3.90 43.10
C ARG A 245 -25.15 4.91 42.61
N LEU A 246 -25.52 4.81 41.32
CA LEU A 246 -26.56 5.67 40.76
C LEU A 246 -27.89 5.56 41.49
N LEU A 247 -28.28 4.33 41.88
CA LEU A 247 -29.51 4.11 42.68
C LEU A 247 -29.38 4.72 44.07
N ASN A 248 -28.21 4.63 44.71
CA ASN A 248 -27.99 5.26 46.02
C ASN A 248 -28.04 6.78 45.88
N TYR A 249 -27.43 7.35 44.86
CA TYR A 249 -27.52 8.79 44.58
C TYR A 249 -28.96 9.23 44.27
N ALA A 250 -29.70 8.50 43.42
CA ALA A 250 -31.07 8.75 43.10
C ALA A 250 -32.02 8.68 44.33
N LYS A 251 -31.71 7.81 45.29
CA LYS A 251 -32.41 7.77 46.59
C LYS A 251 -32.21 9.06 47.40
N MET A 252 -31.02 9.66 47.32
CA MET A 252 -30.70 10.91 48.02
C MET A 252 -31.35 12.13 47.36
N VAL A 253 -31.44 12.15 46.04
CA VAL A 253 -31.93 13.27 45.25
C VAL A 253 -33.47 13.20 44.98
N GLY A 254 -34.08 12.01 45.14
CA GLY A 254 -35.52 11.82 45.01
C GLY A 254 -36.03 11.47 43.60
N ASP A 255 -35.19 11.52 42.58
CA ASP A 255 -35.56 11.16 41.19
C ASP A 255 -34.99 9.80 40.79
N LYS A 256 -35.83 8.78 40.78
CA LYS A 256 -35.44 7.40 40.52
C LYS A 256 -35.85 6.90 39.12
N LYS A 257 -36.70 7.61 38.39
CA LYS A 257 -37.43 7.09 37.25
C LYS A 257 -36.53 6.62 36.09
N PRO A 258 -35.56 7.40 35.60
CA PRO A 258 -34.74 6.99 34.44
C PRO A 258 -33.85 5.78 34.73
N PHE A 259 -33.33 5.65 35.96
CA PHE A 259 -32.45 4.56 36.37
C PHE A 259 -33.18 3.25 36.61
N MET A 260 -34.44 3.33 37.09
CA MET A 260 -35.27 2.15 37.31
C MET A 260 -35.66 1.47 36.01
N GLU A 261 -35.94 2.23 34.96
CA GLU A 261 -36.30 1.69 33.66
C GLU A 261 -35.11 0.94 33.03
N LEU A 262 -33.90 1.52 33.04
CA LEU A 262 -32.67 0.86 32.57
C LEU A 262 -32.33 -0.39 33.39
N GLN A 263 -32.47 -0.31 34.72
CA GLN A 263 -32.21 -1.45 35.58
C GLN A 263 -33.22 -2.58 35.37
N GLN A 264 -34.51 -2.25 35.16
CA GLN A 264 -35.51 -3.25 34.86
C GLN A 264 -35.25 -3.96 33.54
N ALA A 265 -34.93 -3.22 32.49
CA ALA A 265 -34.59 -3.78 31.20
C ALA A 265 -33.32 -4.68 31.25
N TYR A 266 -32.30 -4.27 31.99
CA TYR A 266 -31.10 -5.06 32.23
C TYR A 266 -31.37 -6.33 33.02
N ASN A 267 -32.13 -6.25 34.12
CA ASN A 267 -32.49 -7.41 34.93
C ASN A 267 -33.41 -8.37 34.19
N ALA A 268 -34.27 -7.87 33.31
CA ALA A 268 -35.09 -8.67 32.42
C ALA A 268 -34.32 -9.33 31.28
N LYS A 269 -33.01 -9.04 31.15
CA LYS A 269 -32.15 -9.47 30.03
C LYS A 269 -32.63 -9.02 28.65
N GLU A 270 -33.33 -7.91 28.61
CA GLU A 270 -33.81 -7.28 27.35
C GLU A 270 -32.67 -6.54 26.63
N CYS A 271 -31.64 -6.08 27.36
CA CYS A 271 -30.45 -5.44 26.82
C CYS A 271 -29.23 -5.69 27.69
N ASP A 272 -28.06 -5.72 27.08
CA ASP A 272 -26.78 -5.55 27.78
C ASP A 272 -26.49 -4.05 27.94
N LEU A 273 -25.69 -3.68 28.94
CA LEU A 273 -25.31 -2.30 29.23
C LEU A 273 -23.79 -2.12 29.05
N ALA A 274 -23.37 -0.89 28.87
CA ALA A 274 -21.97 -0.48 28.90
C ALA A 274 -21.81 0.85 29.64
N ILE A 275 -20.65 1.07 30.21
CA ILE A 275 -20.24 2.37 30.75
C ILE A 275 -19.36 3.05 29.72
N ILE A 276 -19.70 4.26 29.34
CA ILE A 276 -18.91 5.07 28.40
C ILE A 276 -18.42 6.33 29.09
N ASN A 277 -17.22 6.73 28.73
CA ASN A 277 -16.66 8.03 29.08
C ASN A 277 -15.87 8.58 27.89
N ALA A 278 -15.89 9.89 27.68
CA ALA A 278 -15.17 10.52 26.60
C ALA A 278 -14.35 11.71 27.08
N ILE A 279 -13.14 11.86 26.57
CA ILE A 279 -12.23 12.97 26.85
C ILE A 279 -11.61 13.44 25.54
N ALA A 280 -11.63 14.76 25.30
CA ALA A 280 -10.95 15.40 24.18
C ALA A 280 -9.65 16.07 24.65
N TYR A 281 -8.59 15.86 23.91
CA TYR A 281 -7.30 16.54 24.05
C TYR A 281 -7.05 17.35 22.80
N LEU A 282 -7.08 18.68 22.89
CA LEU A 282 -6.92 19.60 21.78
C LEU A 282 -5.61 20.35 21.93
N LYS A 283 -4.88 20.53 20.83
CA LYS A 283 -3.60 21.22 20.83
C LYS A 283 -3.77 22.72 21.07
N ASP A 284 -4.73 23.30 20.36
CA ASP A 284 -5.03 24.73 20.43
C ASP A 284 -6.46 24.97 20.89
N TYR A 285 -6.65 26.05 21.65
CA TYR A 285 -8.01 26.47 22.04
C TYR A 285 -8.65 27.26 20.90
N ASP A 286 -9.72 26.71 20.37
CA ASP A 286 -10.56 27.38 19.39
C ASP A 286 -12.05 27.20 19.80
N ASP A 287 -12.70 28.29 20.12
CA ASP A 287 -14.11 28.29 20.53
C ASP A 287 -15.03 27.74 19.43
N GLU A 288 -14.68 27.94 18.16
CA GLU A 288 -15.39 27.38 17.02
C GLU A 288 -15.28 25.87 16.97
N ILE A 289 -14.07 25.32 17.15
CA ILE A 289 -13.83 23.87 17.20
C ILE A 289 -14.61 23.26 18.36
N ILE A 290 -14.58 23.87 19.53
CA ILE A 290 -15.31 23.39 20.71
C ILE A 290 -16.83 23.46 20.50
N GLY A 291 -17.33 24.54 19.92
CA GLY A 291 -18.73 24.69 19.55
C GLY A 291 -19.17 23.61 18.54
N ASN A 292 -18.36 23.35 17.54
CA ASN A 292 -18.62 22.34 16.53
C ASN A 292 -18.55 20.89 17.10
N LEU A 293 -17.60 20.60 17.96
CA LEU A 293 -17.53 19.32 18.69
C LEU A 293 -18.76 19.17 19.60
N GLY A 294 -19.11 20.22 20.36
CA GLY A 294 -20.26 20.21 21.23
C GLY A 294 -21.58 19.97 20.50
N SER A 295 -21.78 20.65 19.37
CA SER A 295 -22.98 20.47 18.55
C SER A 295 -23.02 19.10 17.86
N SER A 296 -21.86 18.59 17.35
CA SER A 296 -21.79 17.30 16.68
C SER A 296 -22.03 16.13 17.63
N LEU A 297 -21.53 16.20 18.85
CA LEU A 297 -21.66 15.16 19.87
C LEU A 297 -22.76 15.46 20.88
N LYS A 298 -23.56 16.53 20.68
CA LYS A 298 -24.59 17.01 21.59
C LYS A 298 -24.14 17.03 23.05
N THR A 299 -22.98 17.58 23.30
CA THR A 299 -22.34 17.57 24.61
C THR A 299 -22.04 18.98 25.13
N SER A 300 -21.83 19.08 26.42
CA SER A 300 -21.29 20.26 27.08
C SER A 300 -19.97 19.91 27.77
N PHE A 301 -19.06 20.87 27.82
CA PHE A 301 -17.71 20.68 28.31
C PHE A 301 -17.53 21.12 29.76
N ILE A 302 -16.58 20.51 30.46
CA ILE A 302 -16.28 20.75 31.87
C ILE A 302 -14.94 21.46 31.99
N SER A 303 -14.76 22.25 33.07
CA SER A 303 -13.61 23.14 33.23
C SER A 303 -12.26 22.41 33.34
N LYS A 304 -11.21 23.10 32.87
CA LYS A 304 -9.83 22.69 32.67
C LYS A 304 -9.11 22.06 33.89
N GLU A 305 -9.44 22.46 35.11
CA GLU A 305 -8.70 22.04 36.31
C GLU A 305 -9.08 20.62 36.81
N LEU A 306 -10.35 20.27 36.72
CA LEU A 306 -10.84 18.94 37.08
C LEU A 306 -10.29 17.83 36.20
N LEU A 307 -9.98 18.12 34.94
CA LEU A 307 -9.52 17.17 33.94
C LEU A 307 -8.06 16.79 34.05
N ARG A 308 -7.19 17.67 34.57
CA ARG A 308 -5.77 17.33 34.77
C ARG A 308 -5.60 16.08 35.64
N ASN A 309 -6.33 16.01 36.73
CA ASN A 309 -6.27 14.84 37.62
C ASN A 309 -6.88 13.60 36.96
N HIS A 310 -7.91 13.80 36.13
CA HIS A 310 -8.60 12.73 35.43
C HIS A 310 -7.78 12.12 34.29
N HIS A 311 -7.07 12.94 33.51
CA HIS A 311 -6.16 12.49 32.47
C HIS A 311 -5.07 11.57 33.02
N LEU A 312 -4.45 11.96 34.13
CA LEU A 312 -3.42 11.18 34.79
C LEU A 312 -3.94 9.85 35.35
N GLN A 313 -5.21 9.77 35.72
CA GLN A 313 -5.81 8.56 36.27
C GLN A 313 -6.29 7.56 35.21
N LYS A 314 -6.56 7.99 33.99
CA LYS A 314 -7.23 7.17 32.98
C LYS A 314 -6.35 6.61 31.88
N ASN A 315 -5.16 7.12 31.68
CA ASN A 315 -4.26 6.62 30.64
C ASN A 315 -3.78 5.20 30.97
N PHE A 316 -4.47 4.21 30.40
CA PHE A 316 -4.13 2.77 30.48
C PHE A 316 -4.11 2.17 31.88
N ILE A 317 -4.61 2.90 32.88
CA ILE A 317 -4.81 2.41 34.23
C ILE A 317 -6.21 1.85 34.32
N LYS A 318 -6.36 0.77 35.05
CA LYS A 318 -7.64 0.17 35.35
C LYS A 318 -8.62 1.25 35.82
N PHE A 319 -9.63 1.49 35.01
CA PHE A 319 -10.62 2.50 35.23
C PHE A 319 -11.33 2.29 36.58
N ARG A 320 -11.47 3.35 37.32
CA ARG A 320 -12.34 3.40 38.49
C ARG A 320 -13.32 4.52 38.28
N ASP A 321 -14.57 4.28 38.68
CA ASP A 321 -15.70 5.17 38.56
C ASP A 321 -15.34 6.65 38.57
N SER A 322 -15.89 7.32 37.63
CA SER A 322 -15.78 8.75 37.43
C SER A 322 -17.19 9.36 37.44
N GLU A 323 -17.29 10.56 37.93
CA GLU A 323 -18.53 11.35 37.85
C GLU A 323 -18.96 11.65 36.38
N PHE A 324 -18.09 11.32 35.41
CA PHE A 324 -18.32 11.54 33.98
C PHE A 324 -18.65 10.25 33.23
N ASP A 325 -18.95 9.17 33.93
CA ASP A 325 -19.32 7.91 33.34
C ASP A 325 -20.80 7.88 32.98
N PHE A 326 -21.12 7.46 31.74
CA PHE A 326 -22.48 7.29 31.26
C PHE A 326 -22.82 5.82 31.17
N LEU A 327 -23.99 5.47 31.65
CA LEU A 327 -24.58 4.17 31.47
C LEU A 327 -25.43 4.19 30.20
N VAL A 328 -25.09 3.33 29.23
CA VAL A 328 -25.81 3.24 27.95
C VAL A 328 -26.16 1.78 27.63
N LYS A 329 -27.14 1.57 26.75
CA LYS A 329 -27.41 0.26 26.18
C LYS A 329 -26.28 -0.14 25.27
N SER A 330 -25.93 -1.43 25.24
CA SER A 330 -24.85 -1.95 24.38
C SER A 330 -25.08 -1.69 22.88
N ASP A 331 -26.34 -1.67 22.43
CA ASP A 331 -26.71 -1.31 21.07
C ASP A 331 -26.16 0.05 20.63
N TYR A 332 -25.92 0.93 21.60
CA TYR A 332 -25.33 2.25 21.36
C TYR A 332 -23.90 2.18 20.85
N LEU A 333 -23.17 1.12 21.23
CA LEU A 333 -21.79 0.89 20.78
C LEU A 333 -21.71 0.60 19.27
N HIS A 334 -22.79 0.10 18.69
CA HIS A 334 -22.85 -0.15 17.26
C HIS A 334 -22.63 1.14 16.44
N ASN A 335 -23.07 2.28 16.98
CA ASN A 335 -22.92 3.57 16.32
C ASN A 335 -21.47 4.07 16.29
N PHE A 336 -20.65 3.71 17.30
CA PHE A 336 -19.24 4.14 17.37
C PHE A 336 -18.38 3.51 16.30
N ILE A 337 -18.62 2.24 16.03
CA ILE A 337 -17.75 1.42 15.16
C ILE A 337 -18.40 1.22 13.79
N ALA A 338 -19.70 1.55 13.67
CA ALA A 338 -20.47 1.39 12.43
C ALA A 338 -19.95 2.22 11.24
N SER A 339 -19.12 3.21 11.48
CA SER A 339 -18.57 4.11 10.46
C SER A 339 -17.25 3.62 9.86
N ILE A 340 -16.77 2.44 10.24
CA ILE A 340 -15.48 1.90 9.81
C ILE A 340 -15.70 0.79 8.78
N HIS A 341 -15.13 0.94 7.60
CA HIS A 341 -15.60 0.15 6.46
C HIS A 341 -14.59 -0.69 5.73
N LYS A 342 -13.34 -0.29 5.71
CA LYS A 342 -12.33 -0.98 4.94
C LYS A 342 -11.47 -1.83 5.86
N ARG A 343 -11.44 -3.13 5.62
CA ARG A 343 -10.48 -4.01 6.26
C ARG A 343 -9.08 -3.69 5.76
N SER A 344 -8.11 -3.65 6.65
CA SER A 344 -6.72 -3.47 6.26
C SER A 344 -6.13 -4.77 5.73
N VAL A 345 -5.06 -4.65 4.96
CA VAL A 345 -4.26 -5.78 4.51
C VAL A 345 -2.84 -5.68 5.08
N LYS A 346 -2.27 -6.84 5.46
CA LYS A 346 -0.95 -6.88 6.13
C LYS A 346 0.21 -6.41 5.23
N LYS A 347 0.08 -6.60 3.92
CA LYS A 347 1.08 -6.21 2.92
C LYS A 347 0.36 -5.50 1.79
N PRO A 348 0.09 -4.20 1.93
CA PRO A 348 -0.61 -3.43 0.91
C PRO A 348 0.28 -3.19 -0.31
N ASP A 349 -0.36 -3.12 -1.47
CA ASP A 349 0.26 -2.65 -2.71
C ASP A 349 0.14 -1.14 -2.87
N ILE A 350 -1.00 -0.59 -2.41
CA ILE A 350 -1.27 0.85 -2.41
C ILE A 350 -1.90 1.30 -1.10
N TYR A 351 -1.64 2.54 -0.75
CA TYR A 351 -2.21 3.21 0.42
C TYR A 351 -2.44 4.71 0.15
N GLY A 352 -3.35 5.28 0.88
CA GLY A 352 -3.71 6.68 0.79
C GLY A 352 -4.67 7.06 1.90
N ILE A 353 -5.49 8.07 1.65
CA ILE A 353 -6.54 8.51 2.57
C ILE A 353 -7.92 8.40 1.92
N ASP A 354 -8.93 8.16 2.72
CA ASP A 354 -10.32 8.27 2.28
C ASP A 354 -10.80 9.74 2.28
N LYS A 355 -12.07 9.98 1.94
CA LYS A 355 -12.67 11.32 1.92
C LYS A 355 -12.61 12.06 3.22
N ASN A 356 -12.57 11.35 4.34
CA ASN A 356 -12.56 11.89 5.67
C ASN A 356 -11.14 12.04 6.25
N GLY A 357 -10.11 11.71 5.44
CA GLY A 357 -8.71 11.78 5.83
C GLY A 357 -8.23 10.58 6.65
N ALA A 358 -9.01 9.50 6.72
CA ALA A 358 -8.57 8.26 7.34
C ALA A 358 -7.65 7.48 6.40
N PHE A 359 -6.60 6.87 6.95
CA PHE A 359 -5.72 6.00 6.18
C PHE A 359 -6.46 4.76 5.69
N ILE A 360 -6.20 4.40 4.46
CA ILE A 360 -6.74 3.22 3.82
C ILE A 360 -5.64 2.54 3.02
N ASN A 361 -5.64 1.22 3.01
CA ASN A 361 -4.69 0.43 2.23
C ASN A 361 -5.40 -0.67 1.44
N TYR A 362 -4.73 -1.17 0.40
CA TYR A 362 -5.31 -2.16 -0.48
C TYR A 362 -4.23 -3.04 -1.11
N SER A 363 -4.53 -4.32 -1.30
CA SER A 363 -3.67 -5.24 -2.06
C SER A 363 -4.44 -5.89 -3.19
N PHE A 364 -3.89 -5.82 -4.39
CA PHE A 364 -4.49 -6.40 -5.59
C PHE A 364 -4.65 -7.92 -5.50
N SER A 365 -3.75 -8.59 -4.78
CA SER A 365 -3.74 -10.05 -4.68
C SER A 365 -4.42 -10.59 -3.42
N ALA A 366 -4.44 -9.83 -2.31
CA ALA A 366 -5.01 -10.31 -1.06
C ALA A 366 -6.54 -10.19 -1.02
N GLU A 367 -7.09 -9.25 -1.79
CA GLU A 367 -8.53 -8.95 -1.77
C GLU A 367 -9.29 -9.45 -3.00
N ASN A 368 -8.60 -10.06 -3.96
CA ASN A 368 -9.19 -10.53 -5.21
C ASN A 368 -8.67 -11.92 -5.58
N ASP A 369 -9.48 -12.60 -6.37
CA ASP A 369 -9.08 -13.88 -6.97
C ASP A 369 -8.04 -13.68 -8.07
N ASN A 370 -8.18 -12.62 -8.89
CA ASN A 370 -7.20 -12.22 -9.90
C ASN A 370 -6.56 -10.87 -9.53
N PRO A 371 -5.21 -10.76 -9.52
CA PRO A 371 -4.53 -9.54 -9.13
C PRO A 371 -4.47 -8.49 -10.24
N HIS A 372 -5.22 -8.71 -11.33
CA HIS A 372 -5.20 -7.83 -12.50
C HIS A 372 -6.11 -6.63 -12.30
N LEU A 373 -5.68 -5.49 -12.85
CA LEU A 373 -6.39 -4.23 -12.70
C LEU A 373 -6.46 -3.41 -14.00
N CYS A 374 -7.39 -2.50 -14.04
CA CYS A 374 -7.38 -1.40 -15.00
C CYS A 374 -7.53 -0.05 -14.30
N LEU A 375 -6.86 0.95 -14.85
CA LEU A 375 -6.98 2.35 -14.49
C LEU A 375 -7.71 3.09 -15.62
N ILE A 376 -8.94 3.49 -15.34
CA ILE A 376 -9.83 4.16 -16.30
C ILE A 376 -9.85 5.65 -16.00
N ALA A 377 -9.33 6.46 -16.90
CA ALA A 377 -9.10 7.86 -16.64
C ALA A 377 -9.10 8.70 -17.93
N LYS A 378 -9.98 9.67 -18.04
CA LYS A 378 -9.98 10.64 -19.16
C LYS A 378 -8.72 11.53 -19.12
N PRO A 379 -8.29 12.11 -20.24
CA PRO A 379 -7.16 13.03 -20.28
C PRO A 379 -7.31 14.17 -19.26
N GLY A 380 -6.21 14.51 -18.55
CA GLY A 380 -6.19 15.57 -17.53
C GLY A 380 -6.81 15.20 -16.18
N SER A 381 -7.14 13.92 -15.93
CA SER A 381 -7.62 13.46 -14.61
C SER A 381 -6.52 13.03 -13.64
N GLY A 382 -5.25 12.99 -14.07
CA GLY A 382 -4.12 12.53 -13.25
C GLY A 382 -3.72 11.07 -13.48
N LYS A 383 -4.01 10.53 -14.66
CA LYS A 383 -3.76 9.13 -15.07
C LYS A 383 -2.30 8.71 -14.86
N SER A 384 -1.34 9.43 -15.46
CA SER A 384 0.09 9.09 -15.40
C SER A 384 0.63 9.24 -13.96
N VAL A 385 0.22 10.30 -13.25
CA VAL A 385 0.57 10.52 -11.84
C VAL A 385 0.12 9.35 -10.97
N SER A 386 -1.12 8.87 -11.16
CA SER A 386 -1.66 7.75 -10.38
C SER A 386 -0.96 6.43 -10.72
N LYS A 387 -0.67 6.17 -12.00
CA LYS A 387 0.13 5.00 -12.44
C LYS A 387 1.49 4.99 -11.75
N GLN A 388 2.21 6.10 -11.82
CA GLN A 388 3.55 6.22 -11.23
C GLN A 388 3.51 6.11 -9.70
N LYS A 389 2.49 6.70 -9.04
CA LYS A 389 2.32 6.58 -7.59
C LYS A 389 2.07 5.12 -7.17
N ILE A 390 1.27 4.37 -7.92
CA ILE A 390 1.06 2.94 -7.70
C ILE A 390 2.41 2.20 -7.80
N MET A 391 3.16 2.41 -8.88
CA MET A 391 4.47 1.78 -9.06
C MET A 391 5.44 2.14 -7.93
N ALA A 392 5.53 3.42 -7.57
CA ALA A 392 6.40 3.92 -6.50
C ALA A 392 6.07 3.26 -5.13
N GLN A 393 4.79 3.15 -4.79
CA GLN A 393 4.36 2.50 -3.55
C GLN A 393 4.67 1.00 -3.55
N MET A 394 4.45 0.31 -4.67
CA MET A 394 4.74 -1.13 -4.78
C MET A 394 6.21 -1.47 -4.62
N ILE A 395 7.13 -0.57 -5.01
CA ILE A 395 8.57 -0.76 -4.84
C ILE A 395 9.14 -0.10 -3.59
N GLY A 396 8.33 0.68 -2.85
CA GLY A 396 8.74 1.40 -1.66
C GLY A 396 9.82 2.45 -1.96
N LEU A 397 9.57 3.30 -2.97
CA LEU A 397 10.50 4.32 -3.45
C LEU A 397 10.65 5.48 -2.48
N ASP A 398 11.90 5.78 -2.10
CA ASP A 398 12.29 7.03 -1.45
C ASP A 398 12.68 8.06 -2.52
N PHE A 399 11.90 9.14 -2.62
CA PHE A 399 12.09 10.18 -3.63
C PHE A 399 13.32 11.07 -3.39
N SER A 400 13.90 11.03 -2.19
CA SER A 400 15.09 11.82 -1.86
C SER A 400 16.38 11.28 -2.49
N ASN A 401 16.48 9.98 -2.68
CA ASN A 401 17.70 9.29 -3.11
C ASN A 401 17.49 8.16 -4.13
N GLY A 402 16.24 7.88 -4.53
CA GLY A 402 15.91 6.81 -5.45
C GLY A 402 16.06 5.40 -4.87
N GLU A 403 16.21 5.25 -3.55
CA GLU A 403 16.28 3.95 -2.89
C GLU A 403 14.92 3.27 -2.89
N CYS A 404 14.91 1.95 -3.11
CA CYS A 404 13.69 1.15 -3.18
C CYS A 404 13.74 -0.01 -2.18
N SER A 405 12.90 0.04 -1.16
CA SER A 405 12.88 -0.97 -0.09
C SER A 405 12.29 -2.32 -0.53
N HIS A 406 11.48 -2.33 -1.59
CA HIS A 406 10.71 -3.51 -2.05
C HIS A 406 10.96 -3.86 -3.51
N LEU A 407 12.01 -3.33 -4.12
CA LEU A 407 12.41 -3.63 -5.50
C LEU A 407 13.33 -4.84 -5.55
N GLY A 408 13.08 -5.80 -6.47
CA GLY A 408 13.99 -6.90 -6.74
C GLY A 408 13.33 -8.25 -6.95
N LYS A 409 14.12 -9.31 -6.79
CA LYS A 409 13.77 -10.70 -7.09
C LYS A 409 13.38 -11.53 -5.87
N GLU A 410 13.62 -11.03 -4.66
CA GLU A 410 13.38 -11.80 -3.44
C GLU A 410 11.88 -11.90 -3.11
N PRO A 411 11.47 -12.89 -2.30
CA PRO A 411 10.10 -13.01 -1.85
C PRO A 411 9.59 -11.75 -1.15
N GLY A 412 8.46 -11.24 -1.61
CA GLY A 412 7.86 -10.01 -1.09
C GLY A 412 8.34 -8.73 -1.75
N GLN A 413 9.31 -8.80 -2.66
CA GLN A 413 9.72 -7.70 -3.53
C GLN A 413 8.88 -7.65 -4.81
N THR A 414 9.01 -6.55 -5.54
CA THR A 414 8.28 -6.26 -6.78
C THR A 414 9.25 -5.95 -7.91
N ARG A 415 8.96 -6.41 -9.12
CA ARG A 415 9.61 -6.02 -10.36
C ARG A 415 8.62 -5.29 -11.24
N ILE A 416 9.06 -4.21 -11.89
CA ILE A 416 8.22 -3.34 -12.73
C ILE A 416 8.51 -3.57 -14.20
N ARG A 417 7.44 -3.66 -15.02
CA ARG A 417 7.46 -3.69 -16.48
C ARG A 417 6.50 -2.61 -16.97
N SER A 418 7.01 -1.43 -17.33
CA SER A 418 6.20 -0.32 -17.81
C SER A 418 6.33 -0.13 -19.30
N TYR A 419 5.20 -0.15 -19.98
CA TYR A 419 5.07 0.13 -21.42
C TYR A 419 4.32 1.44 -21.57
N ASP A 420 5.07 2.49 -21.89
CA ASP A 420 4.61 3.88 -21.95
C ASP A 420 4.44 4.39 -23.39
N ILE A 421 3.60 5.39 -23.56
CA ILE A 421 3.46 6.13 -24.81
C ILE A 421 3.38 7.61 -24.46
N GLY A 422 4.44 8.36 -24.68
CA GLY A 422 4.45 9.80 -24.46
C GLY A 422 5.43 10.28 -23.40
N PHE A 423 6.50 9.54 -23.14
CA PHE A 423 7.60 9.90 -22.24
C PHE A 423 7.16 10.20 -20.79
N SER A 424 6.03 9.62 -20.36
CA SER A 424 5.48 9.92 -19.04
C SER A 424 6.34 9.38 -17.91
N ASP A 425 7.09 8.28 -18.13
CA ASP A 425 7.90 7.61 -17.11
C ASP A 425 9.37 8.10 -17.06
N GLU A 426 9.81 8.97 -17.94
CA GLU A 426 11.22 9.34 -18.09
C GLU A 426 11.84 9.87 -16.78
N LYS A 427 11.19 10.85 -16.14
CA LYS A 427 11.69 11.43 -14.88
C LYS A 427 11.72 10.39 -13.75
N PHE A 428 10.69 9.55 -13.67
CA PHE A 428 10.60 8.47 -12.69
C PHE A 428 11.73 7.46 -12.88
N ILE A 429 11.99 7.05 -14.11
CA ILE A 429 13.07 6.12 -14.44
C ILE A 429 14.44 6.73 -14.19
N ASN A 430 14.64 8.02 -14.52
CA ASN A 430 15.90 8.71 -14.24
C ASN A 430 16.19 8.78 -12.74
N LEU A 431 15.15 9.01 -11.89
CA LEU A 431 15.32 8.96 -10.45
C LEU A 431 15.78 7.57 -9.98
N LEU A 432 15.17 6.50 -10.51
CA LEU A 432 15.56 5.13 -10.17
C LEU A 432 16.99 4.79 -10.63
N LYS A 433 17.41 5.27 -11.80
CA LYS A 433 18.77 5.07 -12.34
C LYS A 433 19.86 5.76 -11.50
N ASN A 434 19.51 6.84 -10.79
CA ASN A 434 20.47 7.55 -9.92
C ASN A 434 20.96 6.69 -8.75
N ASN A 435 20.21 5.65 -8.37
CA ASN A 435 20.65 4.70 -7.35
C ASN A 435 21.31 3.48 -8.01
N PRO A 436 22.62 3.22 -7.79
CA PRO A 436 23.36 2.15 -8.47
C PRO A 436 22.90 0.74 -8.05
N HIS A 437 22.13 0.60 -6.96
CA HIS A 437 21.61 -0.69 -6.53
C HIS A 437 20.38 -1.12 -7.32
N ASN A 438 19.72 -0.19 -8.01
CA ASN A 438 18.54 -0.50 -8.82
C ASN A 438 18.99 -1.00 -10.21
N LYS A 439 18.53 -2.16 -10.59
CA LYS A 439 18.77 -2.72 -11.94
C LYS A 439 17.68 -2.22 -12.89
N VAL A 440 17.93 -1.06 -13.53
CA VAL A 440 16.97 -0.35 -14.37
C VAL A 440 17.39 -0.36 -15.82
N ALA A 441 16.55 -0.87 -16.71
CA ALA A 441 16.66 -0.68 -18.16
C ALA A 441 15.54 0.24 -18.66
N HIS A 442 15.91 1.23 -19.44
CA HIS A 442 14.98 2.10 -20.15
C HIS A 442 15.27 2.01 -21.64
N ILE A 443 14.25 1.63 -22.37
CA ILE A 443 14.29 1.49 -23.82
C ILE A 443 13.59 2.69 -24.41
N GLU A 444 14.37 3.64 -24.91
CA GLU A 444 13.85 4.68 -25.79
C GLU A 444 13.75 4.08 -27.21
N SER A 445 12.53 3.92 -27.67
CA SER A 445 12.28 3.32 -28.96
C SER A 445 12.52 4.32 -30.07
N ASP A 446 13.74 4.48 -30.51
CA ASP A 446 14.04 5.07 -31.82
C ASP A 446 14.49 4.00 -32.82
N PHE A 447 14.37 4.29 -34.11
CA PHE A 447 14.71 3.36 -35.19
C PHE A 447 16.20 3.02 -35.25
N TYR A 448 17.07 3.76 -34.57
CA TYR A 448 18.52 3.58 -34.60
C TYR A 448 19.04 2.82 -33.36
N SER A 449 18.45 3.05 -32.20
CA SER A 449 18.91 2.47 -30.93
C SER A 449 18.27 1.12 -30.60
N PHE A 450 17.10 0.82 -31.19
CA PHE A 450 16.38 -0.41 -30.93
C PHE A 450 16.62 -1.47 -32.01
N ALA A 451 16.94 -2.70 -31.60
CA ALA A 451 16.90 -3.89 -32.46
C ALA A 451 16.48 -5.11 -31.62
N TYR A 452 15.66 -5.95 -32.22
CA TYR A 452 15.20 -7.22 -31.68
C TYR A 452 15.40 -8.32 -32.72
N ASN A 453 16.28 -9.25 -32.43
CA ASN A 453 16.51 -10.38 -33.32
C ASN A 453 15.39 -11.42 -33.16
N ILE A 454 14.48 -11.50 -34.13
CA ILE A 454 13.40 -12.50 -34.13
C ILE A 454 13.88 -13.96 -34.19
N ILE A 455 15.16 -14.17 -34.40
CA ILE A 455 15.79 -15.50 -34.45
C ILE A 455 16.57 -15.80 -33.17
N ASN A 456 16.56 -14.87 -32.19
CA ASN A 456 17.20 -15.14 -30.91
C ASN A 456 16.37 -16.14 -30.09
N LEU A 457 16.76 -17.40 -30.15
CA LEU A 457 16.16 -18.55 -29.45
C LEU A 457 17.17 -19.13 -28.45
N PRO A 458 16.70 -19.73 -27.36
CA PRO A 458 17.56 -20.44 -26.43
C PRO A 458 18.25 -21.65 -27.10
N ASP A 459 19.36 -22.11 -26.52
CA ASP A 459 20.03 -23.29 -27.04
C ASP A 459 19.14 -24.54 -26.91
N PRO A 460 18.79 -25.21 -28.02
CA PRO A 460 17.92 -26.39 -27.99
C PRO A 460 18.52 -27.58 -27.23
N GLU A 461 19.85 -27.64 -27.08
CA GLU A 461 20.53 -28.71 -26.31
C GLU A 461 20.34 -28.52 -24.80
N LYS A 462 20.17 -27.27 -24.35
CA LYS A 462 19.97 -26.93 -22.93
C LYS A 462 18.48 -26.89 -22.52
N ASN A 463 17.62 -26.37 -23.40
CA ASN A 463 16.22 -26.08 -23.08
C ASN A 463 15.28 -26.35 -24.27
N ALA A 464 15.10 -27.61 -24.65
CA ALA A 464 14.33 -28.01 -25.84
C ALA A 464 12.85 -27.50 -25.81
N ASP A 465 12.17 -27.59 -24.68
CA ASP A 465 10.76 -27.15 -24.56
C ASP A 465 10.60 -25.64 -24.76
N ILE A 466 11.54 -24.87 -24.20
CA ILE A 466 11.52 -23.40 -24.32
C ILE A 466 11.88 -23.00 -25.75
N PHE A 467 12.87 -23.68 -26.35
CA PHE A 467 13.24 -23.47 -27.75
C PHE A 467 12.05 -23.64 -28.70
N GLU A 468 11.26 -24.71 -28.53
CA GLU A 468 10.10 -24.98 -29.39
C GLU A 468 8.99 -23.94 -29.17
N ALA A 469 8.75 -23.50 -27.92
CA ALA A 469 7.74 -22.50 -27.60
C ALA A 469 8.12 -21.11 -28.16
N ASP A 470 9.36 -20.69 -27.99
CA ASP A 470 9.87 -19.41 -28.47
C ASP A 470 9.96 -19.40 -30.01
N MET A 471 10.36 -20.51 -30.58
CA MET A 471 10.37 -20.69 -32.05
C MET A 471 8.96 -20.51 -32.62
N GLN A 472 7.93 -21.11 -32.01
CA GLN A 472 6.55 -20.93 -32.49
C GLN A 472 6.12 -19.48 -32.39
N PHE A 473 6.41 -18.80 -31.28
CA PHE A 473 6.09 -17.39 -31.12
C PHE A 473 6.78 -16.52 -32.17
N ASN A 474 8.08 -16.73 -32.43
CA ASN A 474 8.84 -15.92 -33.40
C ASN A 474 8.35 -16.12 -34.83
N ILE A 475 7.85 -17.30 -35.17
CA ILE A 475 7.23 -17.58 -36.44
C ILE A 475 5.88 -16.84 -36.57
N ASP A 476 5.08 -16.86 -35.51
CA ASP A 476 3.81 -16.12 -35.46
C ASP A 476 4.07 -14.62 -35.53
N LEU A 477 5.10 -14.10 -34.85
CA LEU A 477 5.56 -12.73 -34.92
C LEU A 477 5.99 -12.33 -36.35
N ALA A 478 6.72 -13.19 -37.06
CA ALA A 478 7.07 -12.98 -38.46
C ALA A 478 5.82 -12.82 -39.34
N SER A 479 4.79 -13.62 -39.11
CA SER A 479 3.48 -13.47 -39.80
C SER A 479 2.80 -12.14 -39.47
N VAL A 480 2.80 -11.72 -38.21
CA VAL A 480 2.25 -10.41 -37.79
C VAL A 480 3.03 -9.26 -38.45
N ILE A 481 4.36 -9.33 -38.51
CA ILE A 481 5.18 -8.31 -39.19
C ILE A 481 4.79 -8.21 -40.66
N LEU A 482 4.64 -9.34 -41.34
CA LEU A 482 4.23 -9.36 -42.76
C LEU A 482 2.83 -8.72 -42.96
N GLU A 483 1.86 -9.12 -42.12
CA GLU A 483 0.50 -8.55 -42.19
C GLU A 483 0.50 -7.03 -41.97
N THR A 484 1.27 -6.51 -41.03
CA THR A 484 1.37 -5.08 -40.76
C THR A 484 2.07 -4.30 -41.89
N GLN A 485 2.85 -4.98 -42.73
CA GLN A 485 3.47 -4.45 -43.95
C GLN A 485 2.57 -4.68 -45.19
N ASN A 486 1.29 -5.06 -45.05
CA ASN A 486 0.36 -5.41 -46.11
C ASN A 486 0.86 -6.57 -46.99
N ALA A 487 1.71 -7.45 -46.45
CA ALA A 487 2.15 -8.67 -47.13
C ALA A 487 1.31 -9.87 -46.68
N GLN A 488 1.35 -10.94 -47.47
CA GLN A 488 0.68 -12.20 -47.10
C GLN A 488 1.42 -12.87 -45.93
N PRO A 489 0.70 -13.32 -44.89
CA PRO A 489 1.31 -14.07 -43.78
C PRO A 489 1.92 -15.39 -44.27
N LEU A 490 2.66 -16.07 -43.37
CA LEU A 490 3.22 -17.38 -43.68
C LEU A 490 2.11 -18.44 -43.82
N THR A 491 2.19 -19.24 -44.89
CA THR A 491 1.33 -20.41 -45.09
C THR A 491 1.70 -21.54 -44.11
N ILE A 492 0.86 -22.57 -44.05
CA ILE A 492 1.14 -23.76 -43.24
C ILE A 492 2.46 -24.43 -43.65
N ASN A 493 2.71 -24.55 -44.97
CA ASN A 493 3.93 -25.16 -45.50
C ASN A 493 5.16 -24.31 -45.18
N GLU A 494 5.08 -23.00 -45.44
CA GLU A 494 6.16 -22.04 -45.12
C GLU A 494 6.48 -22.04 -43.62
N THR A 495 5.48 -22.13 -42.76
CA THR A 495 5.65 -22.28 -41.32
C THR A 495 6.40 -23.55 -40.96
N ALA A 496 6.07 -24.68 -41.57
CA ALA A 496 6.73 -25.96 -41.35
C ALA A 496 8.19 -25.92 -41.80
N TYR A 497 8.44 -25.36 -42.95
CA TYR A 497 9.83 -25.20 -43.46
C TYR A 497 10.66 -24.21 -42.63
N PHE A 498 10.06 -23.14 -42.16
CA PHE A 498 10.73 -22.21 -41.28
C PHE A 498 11.17 -22.88 -39.97
N LYS A 499 10.30 -23.71 -39.34
CA LYS A 499 10.67 -24.53 -38.17
C LYS A 499 11.82 -25.47 -38.46
N GLU A 500 11.77 -26.15 -39.60
CA GLU A 500 12.84 -27.08 -40.02
C GLU A 500 14.17 -26.36 -40.16
N ILE A 501 14.18 -25.21 -40.84
CA ILE A 501 15.38 -24.39 -41.03
C ILE A 501 15.94 -23.93 -39.68
N LEU A 502 15.10 -23.40 -38.77
CA LEU A 502 15.56 -22.95 -37.48
C LEU A 502 16.21 -24.05 -36.68
N ARG A 503 15.57 -25.23 -36.58
CA ARG A 503 16.18 -26.40 -35.91
C ARG A 503 17.50 -26.80 -36.52
N LYS A 504 17.61 -26.74 -37.87
CA LYS A 504 18.82 -27.15 -38.59
C LYS A 504 19.95 -26.14 -38.39
N VAL A 505 19.65 -24.82 -38.51
CA VAL A 505 20.64 -23.75 -38.32
C VAL A 505 21.20 -23.77 -36.90
N TYR A 506 20.37 -23.97 -35.88
CA TYR A 506 20.83 -24.08 -34.50
C TYR A 506 21.66 -25.36 -34.24
N ARG A 507 21.40 -26.48 -34.93
CA ARG A 507 22.20 -27.70 -34.82
C ARG A 507 23.54 -27.59 -35.53
N THR A 508 23.59 -27.01 -36.75
CA THR A 508 24.81 -26.92 -37.55
C THR A 508 25.75 -25.84 -37.04
N LYS A 509 25.25 -24.86 -36.33
CA LYS A 509 26.00 -23.73 -35.76
C LYS A 509 26.81 -22.95 -36.81
N GLU A 510 26.41 -23.00 -38.10
CA GLU A 510 27.09 -22.29 -39.21
C GLU A 510 27.11 -20.76 -39.04
N TYR A 511 26.27 -20.21 -38.14
CA TYR A 511 26.22 -18.81 -37.80
C TYR A 511 27.36 -18.35 -36.86
N GLN A 512 28.12 -19.25 -36.25
CA GLN A 512 29.22 -18.94 -35.32
C GLN A 512 30.44 -18.27 -35.99
N ARG A 513 30.24 -17.72 -37.19
CA ARG A 513 31.25 -16.98 -37.97
C ARG A 513 31.36 -15.50 -37.62
N TYR A 514 30.37 -14.95 -36.87
CA TYR A 514 30.37 -13.55 -36.52
C TYR A 514 31.47 -13.22 -35.50
N ARG A 515 32.08 -12.03 -35.65
CA ARG A 515 33.24 -11.57 -34.86
C ARG A 515 32.91 -10.27 -34.12
N VAL A 516 33.69 -9.92 -33.10
CA VAL A 516 33.56 -8.67 -32.33
C VAL A 516 33.51 -7.44 -33.24
N ARG A 517 34.33 -7.36 -34.28
CA ARG A 517 34.33 -6.28 -35.29
C ARG A 517 32.97 -6.08 -35.98
N ASP A 518 32.15 -7.12 -36.10
CA ASP A 518 30.86 -7.06 -36.78
C ASP A 518 29.82 -6.24 -35.95
N LEU A 519 30.15 -5.95 -34.69
CA LEU A 519 29.36 -5.11 -33.78
C LEU A 519 29.70 -3.62 -33.88
N GLU A 520 30.85 -3.22 -34.43
CA GLU A 520 31.40 -1.86 -34.39
C GLU A 520 30.39 -0.76 -34.81
N ASN A 521 29.63 -1.03 -35.87
CA ASN A 521 28.62 -0.09 -36.37
C ASN A 521 27.18 -0.47 -36.02
N LYS A 522 26.96 -1.68 -35.47
CA LYS A 522 25.64 -2.25 -35.25
C LYS A 522 25.23 -2.24 -33.78
N ASN A 523 26.17 -2.47 -32.87
CA ASN A 523 25.98 -2.41 -31.41
C ASN A 523 27.27 -1.89 -30.75
N LYS A 524 27.44 -0.56 -30.81
CA LYS A 524 28.65 0.11 -30.30
C LYS A 524 28.90 -0.12 -28.82
N GLU A 525 27.86 -0.21 -28.04
CA GLU A 525 27.96 -0.41 -26.57
C GLU A 525 28.55 -1.83 -26.29
N ALA A 526 27.98 -2.87 -26.88
CA ALA A 526 28.49 -4.23 -26.71
C ALA A 526 29.91 -4.35 -27.27
N HIS A 527 30.20 -3.74 -28.43
CA HIS A 527 31.52 -3.70 -29.01
C HIS A 527 32.55 -3.10 -28.05
N GLN A 528 32.27 -1.92 -27.50
CA GLN A 528 33.18 -1.25 -26.57
C GLN A 528 33.39 -2.03 -25.27
N LYS A 529 32.32 -2.57 -24.67
CA LYS A 529 32.42 -3.42 -23.47
C LYS A 529 33.30 -4.68 -23.72
N LEU A 530 33.14 -5.31 -24.87
CA LEU A 530 33.96 -6.49 -25.21
C LEU A 530 35.45 -6.12 -25.37
N LEU A 531 35.77 -4.99 -25.98
CA LEU A 531 37.13 -4.49 -26.05
C LEU A 531 37.72 -4.17 -24.68
N GLU A 532 36.93 -3.56 -23.78
CA GLU A 532 37.31 -3.26 -22.39
C GLU A 532 37.57 -4.55 -21.57
N LEU A 533 36.86 -5.64 -21.87
CA LEU A 533 37.09 -6.96 -21.30
C LEU A 533 38.31 -7.70 -21.90
N GLY A 534 38.97 -7.09 -22.89
CA GLY A 534 40.21 -7.61 -23.50
C GLY A 534 39.99 -8.52 -24.72
N TYR A 535 38.79 -8.60 -25.27
CA TYR A 535 38.54 -9.33 -26.52
C TYR A 535 39.04 -8.52 -27.73
N GLU A 536 39.61 -9.19 -28.69
CA GLU A 536 40.08 -8.56 -29.94
C GLU A 536 38.96 -8.50 -30.99
N ASN A 537 39.07 -7.56 -31.93
CA ASN A 537 38.14 -7.44 -33.07
C ASN A 537 38.03 -8.70 -33.92
N THR A 538 39.08 -9.55 -33.87
CA THR A 538 39.17 -10.84 -34.61
C THR A 538 38.48 -12.00 -33.87
N THR A 539 38.19 -11.84 -32.58
CA THR A 539 37.56 -12.89 -31.76
C THR A 539 36.18 -13.23 -32.29
N PHE A 540 35.83 -14.51 -32.36
CA PHE A 540 34.47 -14.93 -32.70
C PHE A 540 33.51 -14.65 -31.54
N LEU A 541 32.31 -14.19 -31.84
CA LEU A 541 31.27 -13.96 -30.81
C LEU A 541 30.92 -15.26 -30.07
N ALA A 542 31.06 -16.42 -30.74
CA ALA A 542 30.85 -17.72 -30.13
C ALA A 542 31.86 -18.09 -29.04
N ASP A 543 33.05 -17.47 -29.04
CA ASP A 543 34.14 -17.74 -28.08
C ASP A 543 34.05 -16.86 -26.83
N ILE A 544 33.09 -15.89 -26.75
CA ILE A 544 32.89 -15.03 -25.60
C ILE A 544 32.28 -15.85 -24.46
N LYS A 545 32.90 -15.76 -23.28
CA LYS A 545 32.53 -16.58 -22.12
C LYS A 545 31.51 -15.94 -21.19
N GLU A 546 31.40 -14.60 -21.21
CA GLU A 546 30.50 -13.83 -20.36
C GLU A 546 29.06 -14.08 -20.77
N GLU A 547 28.26 -14.57 -19.81
CA GLU A 547 26.87 -14.97 -20.03
C GLU A 547 26.01 -13.77 -20.47
N GLU A 548 26.37 -12.55 -20.05
CA GLU A 548 25.69 -11.32 -20.45
C GLU A 548 25.71 -11.03 -21.96
N PHE A 549 26.66 -11.62 -22.73
CA PHE A 549 26.75 -11.48 -24.17
C PHE A 549 26.20 -12.70 -24.94
N SER A 550 25.55 -13.64 -24.28
CA SER A 550 24.97 -14.83 -24.91
C SER A 550 23.98 -14.50 -26.04
N TYR A 551 23.31 -13.35 -25.95
CA TYR A 551 22.39 -12.86 -26.98
C TYR A 551 23.07 -12.47 -28.31
N LEU A 552 24.39 -12.35 -28.34
CA LEU A 552 25.21 -12.13 -29.55
C LEU A 552 25.63 -13.45 -30.22
N GLN A 553 25.44 -14.58 -29.55
CA GLN A 553 25.88 -15.90 -30.00
C GLN A 553 24.77 -16.68 -30.74
N VAL A 554 23.91 -15.97 -31.43
CA VAL A 554 22.73 -16.51 -32.10
C VAL A 554 22.76 -16.21 -33.61
N PRO A 555 22.01 -16.97 -34.44
CA PRO A 555 21.91 -16.65 -35.86
C PRO A 555 21.19 -15.33 -36.09
N LYS A 556 21.42 -14.70 -37.22
CA LYS A 556 20.65 -13.60 -37.74
C LYS A 556 19.63 -14.07 -38.77
N LEU A 557 18.59 -13.26 -39.02
CA LEU A 557 17.54 -13.57 -39.99
C LEU A 557 18.12 -13.84 -41.40
N ILE A 558 19.18 -13.12 -41.76
CA ILE A 558 19.88 -13.33 -43.04
C ILE A 558 20.47 -14.77 -43.20
N ASP A 559 20.82 -15.43 -42.09
CA ASP A 559 21.31 -16.81 -42.15
C ASP A 559 20.18 -17.76 -42.53
N ILE A 560 18.98 -17.52 -42.02
CA ILE A 560 17.77 -18.27 -42.35
C ILE A 560 17.38 -18.05 -43.82
N VAL A 561 17.37 -16.78 -44.26
CA VAL A 561 17.08 -16.40 -45.67
C VAL A 561 18.03 -17.12 -46.62
N LYS A 562 19.35 -17.10 -46.35
CA LYS A 562 20.36 -17.81 -47.16
C LYS A 562 20.12 -19.32 -47.19
N PHE A 563 19.75 -19.90 -46.05
CA PHE A 563 19.44 -21.31 -45.99
C PHE A 563 18.21 -21.68 -46.79
N ALA A 564 17.13 -20.91 -46.67
CA ALA A 564 15.89 -21.08 -47.45
C ALA A 564 16.16 -20.98 -48.97
N ARG A 565 16.91 -19.96 -49.40
CA ARG A 565 17.34 -19.82 -50.83
C ARG A 565 18.12 -21.04 -51.33
N LYS A 566 19.05 -21.57 -50.51
CA LYS A 566 19.82 -22.78 -50.85
C LYS A 566 18.89 -23.98 -51.01
N GLN A 567 17.90 -24.17 -50.16
CA GLN A 567 16.93 -25.27 -50.30
C GLN A 567 16.02 -25.06 -51.53
N GLY A 568 15.59 -23.86 -51.83
CA GLY A 568 14.85 -23.55 -53.06
C GLY A 568 15.59 -23.87 -54.36
N GLN A 569 16.93 -23.90 -54.34
CA GLN A 569 17.78 -24.29 -55.45
C GLN A 569 18.11 -25.79 -55.46
N ASN A 570 17.74 -26.55 -54.46
CA ASN A 570 18.08 -27.98 -54.33
C ASN A 570 17.20 -28.84 -55.25
N MET A 571 17.76 -29.31 -56.34
CA MET A 571 17.06 -30.13 -57.34
C MET A 571 16.63 -31.50 -56.85
N GLN A 572 17.04 -31.93 -55.66
CA GLN A 572 16.59 -33.18 -55.06
C GLN A 572 15.22 -33.05 -54.40
N LEU A 573 14.74 -31.85 -54.14
CA LEU A 573 13.43 -31.58 -53.62
C LEU A 573 12.38 -31.53 -54.73
N LYS A 574 11.11 -31.81 -54.40
CA LYS A 574 10.00 -31.63 -55.30
C LYS A 574 9.85 -30.16 -55.70
N GLU A 575 9.33 -29.90 -56.87
CA GLU A 575 9.16 -28.55 -57.38
C GLU A 575 8.25 -27.69 -56.46
N SER A 576 7.18 -28.28 -55.94
CA SER A 576 6.30 -27.62 -54.94
C SER A 576 7.07 -27.14 -53.72
N ASP A 577 7.90 -28.02 -53.15
CA ASP A 577 8.65 -27.72 -51.93
C ASP A 577 9.72 -26.62 -52.18
N ARG A 578 10.38 -26.71 -53.35
CA ARG A 578 11.31 -25.66 -53.80
C ARG A 578 10.66 -24.30 -53.92
N MET A 579 9.45 -24.24 -54.49
CA MET A 579 8.68 -23.01 -54.64
C MET A 579 8.31 -22.44 -53.27
N ASP A 580 7.87 -23.28 -52.32
CA ASP A 580 7.54 -22.85 -50.93
C ASP A 580 8.80 -22.32 -50.22
N TYR A 581 9.96 -22.92 -50.40
CA TYR A 581 11.24 -22.39 -49.83
C TYR A 581 11.64 -21.06 -50.47
N ILE A 582 11.42 -20.86 -51.78
CA ILE A 582 11.69 -19.58 -52.47
C ILE A 582 10.76 -18.49 -51.98
N GLU A 583 9.47 -18.80 -51.80
CA GLU A 583 8.48 -17.85 -51.31
C GLU A 583 8.73 -17.50 -49.83
N LEU A 584 9.06 -18.48 -48.99
CA LEU A 584 9.49 -18.26 -47.63
C LEU A 584 10.72 -17.33 -47.58
N ALA A 585 11.73 -17.61 -48.41
CA ALA A 585 12.92 -16.75 -48.46
C ALA A 585 12.60 -15.33 -48.88
N ARG A 586 11.66 -15.14 -49.81
CA ARG A 586 11.19 -13.81 -50.26
C ARG A 586 10.49 -13.04 -49.13
N LYS A 587 9.61 -13.73 -48.36
CA LYS A 587 8.90 -13.14 -47.24
C LYS A 587 9.86 -12.79 -46.11
N LEU A 588 10.78 -13.68 -45.75
CA LEU A 588 11.78 -13.43 -44.69
C LEU A 588 12.75 -12.32 -45.09
N ASP A 589 13.10 -12.20 -46.40
CA ASP A 589 13.92 -11.11 -46.93
C ASP A 589 13.23 -9.73 -46.78
N ALA A 590 11.91 -9.69 -46.86
CA ALA A 590 11.16 -8.47 -46.58
C ALA A 590 11.27 -8.04 -45.13
N ILE A 591 11.28 -8.99 -44.20
CA ILE A 591 11.49 -8.72 -42.75
C ILE A 591 12.95 -8.36 -42.47
N GLU A 592 13.90 -9.04 -43.14
CA GLU A 592 15.35 -8.81 -42.98
C GLU A 592 15.77 -7.38 -43.36
N LYS A 593 15.08 -6.78 -44.30
CA LYS A 593 15.27 -5.35 -44.68
C LYS A 593 14.81 -4.36 -43.60
N LEU A 594 14.08 -4.82 -42.58
CA LEU A 594 13.75 -4.04 -41.42
C LEU A 594 14.85 -4.23 -40.39
N ASP A 595 15.82 -3.32 -40.31
CA ASP A 595 16.99 -3.38 -39.43
C ASP A 595 16.61 -3.70 -37.97
N ILE A 596 15.42 -3.27 -37.55
CA ILE A 596 14.87 -3.51 -36.22
C ILE A 596 14.76 -5.02 -35.89
N PHE A 597 14.45 -5.87 -36.86
CA PHE A 597 14.19 -7.30 -36.64
C PHE A 597 15.28 -8.22 -37.15
N SER A 598 16.29 -7.70 -37.83
CA SER A 598 17.31 -8.50 -38.51
C SER A 598 18.69 -8.49 -37.83
N GLU A 599 18.95 -7.47 -37.00
CA GLU A 599 20.22 -7.30 -36.32
C GLU A 599 20.24 -7.99 -34.95
N PHE A 600 21.42 -8.12 -34.33
CA PHE A 600 21.54 -8.57 -32.94
C PHE A 600 20.78 -7.66 -31.99
N ASP A 601 20.26 -8.22 -30.91
CA ASP A 601 19.63 -7.44 -29.89
C ASP A 601 20.58 -6.34 -29.39
N LYS A 602 20.11 -5.10 -29.35
CA LYS A 602 20.90 -3.97 -28.83
C LYS A 602 20.76 -3.81 -27.34
N ILE A 603 19.69 -4.36 -26.74
CA ILE A 603 19.36 -4.16 -25.34
C ILE A 603 19.32 -5.52 -24.66
N ASN A 604 20.15 -5.68 -23.63
CA ASN A 604 20.05 -6.81 -22.72
C ASN A 604 18.97 -6.50 -21.68
N ILE A 605 17.89 -7.28 -21.70
CA ILE A 605 16.78 -7.21 -20.73
C ILE A 605 16.90 -8.28 -19.64
N ASP A 606 18.03 -9.00 -19.61
CA ASP A 606 18.29 -10.01 -18.61
C ASP A 606 18.63 -9.35 -17.28
N ASP A 607 18.15 -9.93 -16.19
CA ASP A 607 18.43 -9.50 -14.82
C ASP A 607 18.03 -8.03 -14.47
N VAL A 608 16.95 -7.50 -15.08
CA VAL A 608 16.45 -6.16 -14.86
C VAL A 608 15.29 -6.18 -13.90
N ASP A 609 15.32 -5.34 -12.85
CA ASP A 609 14.23 -5.22 -11.88
C ASP A 609 13.14 -4.22 -12.34
N VAL A 610 13.57 -3.13 -12.99
CA VAL A 610 12.67 -2.18 -13.63
C VAL A 610 12.98 -2.10 -15.12
N LEU A 611 12.03 -2.50 -15.95
CA LEU A 611 12.05 -2.28 -17.37
C LEU A 611 11.00 -1.21 -17.72
N SER A 612 11.43 -0.11 -18.31
CA SER A 612 10.55 0.87 -18.93
C SER A 612 10.83 0.93 -20.41
N MET A 613 9.76 0.94 -21.19
CA MET A 613 9.81 1.08 -22.64
C MET A 613 8.91 2.20 -23.09
N ASP A 614 9.46 3.21 -23.75
CA ASP A 614 8.70 4.26 -24.41
C ASP A 614 8.53 3.94 -25.89
N LEU A 615 7.27 3.84 -26.33
CA LEU A 615 6.89 3.49 -27.69
C LEU A 615 6.38 4.69 -28.52
N ASN A 616 6.53 5.91 -27.99
CA ASN A 616 5.95 7.09 -28.62
C ASN A 616 6.44 7.31 -30.06
N ASN A 617 7.72 7.07 -30.32
CA ASN A 617 8.30 7.26 -31.67
C ASN A 617 7.78 6.26 -32.69
N PHE A 618 7.22 5.14 -32.27
CA PHE A 618 6.62 4.14 -33.14
C PHE A 618 5.11 4.23 -33.26
N LYS A 619 4.44 5.11 -32.50
CA LYS A 619 2.98 5.17 -32.39
C LYS A 619 2.24 5.22 -33.72
N GLU A 620 2.78 5.98 -34.69
CA GLU A 620 2.21 6.12 -36.05
C GLU A 620 2.78 5.07 -37.04
N SER A 621 3.69 4.21 -36.60
CA SER A 621 4.33 3.21 -37.46
C SER A 621 3.51 1.92 -37.48
N SER A 622 3.46 1.27 -38.66
CA SER A 622 2.92 -0.09 -38.82
C SER A 622 3.69 -1.12 -37.97
N LEU A 623 4.92 -0.80 -37.55
CA LEU A 623 5.76 -1.65 -36.72
C LEU A 623 5.48 -1.52 -35.22
N PHE A 624 4.62 -0.61 -34.79
CA PHE A 624 4.29 -0.37 -33.39
C PHE A 624 3.92 -1.67 -32.64
N THR A 625 2.93 -2.39 -33.16
CA THR A 625 2.45 -3.63 -32.53
C THR A 625 3.47 -4.76 -32.58
N PRO A 626 4.15 -5.06 -33.71
CA PRO A 626 5.22 -6.04 -33.73
C PRO A 626 6.36 -5.78 -32.74
N ILE A 627 6.79 -4.52 -32.60
CA ILE A 627 7.85 -4.13 -31.66
C ILE A 627 7.39 -4.38 -30.21
N PHE A 628 6.19 -3.94 -29.88
CA PHE A 628 5.64 -4.18 -28.56
C PHE A 628 5.52 -5.67 -28.25
N LEU A 629 4.94 -6.46 -29.18
CA LEU A 629 4.77 -7.90 -29.03
C LEU A 629 6.11 -8.61 -28.78
N SER A 630 7.14 -8.25 -29.54
CA SER A 630 8.44 -8.88 -29.43
C SER A 630 9.05 -8.73 -28.04
N ILE A 631 9.00 -7.50 -27.48
CA ILE A 631 9.56 -7.23 -26.16
C ILE A 631 8.69 -7.80 -25.06
N PHE A 632 7.37 -7.56 -25.16
CA PHE A 632 6.42 -8.04 -24.13
C PHE A 632 6.55 -9.57 -23.96
N GLN A 633 6.55 -10.32 -25.06
CA GLN A 633 6.64 -11.77 -25.00
C GLN A 633 7.99 -12.23 -24.43
N LYS A 634 9.10 -11.64 -24.88
CA LYS A 634 10.43 -12.00 -24.38
C LYS A 634 10.54 -11.77 -22.86
N VAL A 635 10.07 -10.62 -22.39
CA VAL A 635 10.08 -10.28 -20.97
C VAL A 635 9.16 -11.20 -20.18
N TYR A 636 7.95 -11.45 -20.69
CA TYR A 636 6.97 -12.31 -20.04
C TYR A 636 7.47 -13.77 -19.91
N LEU A 637 8.09 -14.31 -20.95
CA LEU A 637 8.63 -15.67 -20.91
C LEU A 637 9.74 -15.80 -19.86
N LYS A 638 10.66 -14.83 -19.79
CA LYS A 638 11.73 -14.82 -18.77
C LYS A 638 11.20 -14.67 -17.37
N ASP A 639 10.26 -13.76 -17.14
CA ASP A 639 9.63 -13.57 -15.84
C ASP A 639 8.84 -14.83 -15.42
N ARG A 640 8.17 -15.49 -16.35
CA ARG A 640 7.47 -16.78 -16.13
C ARG A 640 8.46 -17.89 -15.78
N GLU A 641 9.57 -18.01 -16.51
CA GLU A 641 10.61 -19.00 -16.24
C GLU A 641 11.20 -18.80 -14.84
N TYR A 642 11.49 -17.57 -14.46
CA TYR A 642 11.97 -17.24 -13.13
C TYR A 642 10.94 -17.60 -12.04
N ALA A 643 9.66 -17.28 -12.24
CA ALA A 643 8.60 -17.64 -11.30
C ALA A 643 8.44 -19.18 -11.17
N LEU A 644 8.58 -19.92 -12.27
CA LEU A 644 8.57 -21.38 -12.25
C LEU A 644 9.80 -21.96 -11.50
N ALA A 645 10.98 -21.37 -11.67
CA ALA A 645 12.18 -21.76 -10.93
C ALA A 645 11.99 -21.52 -9.42
N CYS A 646 11.42 -20.39 -9.02
CA CYS A 646 11.04 -20.12 -7.63
C CYS A 646 10.08 -21.19 -7.09
N LYS A 647 9.03 -21.52 -7.85
CA LYS A 647 8.06 -22.54 -7.47
C LYS A 647 8.69 -23.94 -7.32
N ARG A 648 9.58 -24.33 -8.23
CA ARG A 648 10.35 -25.59 -8.13
C ARG A 648 11.25 -25.62 -6.89
N ALA A 649 11.81 -24.46 -6.51
CA ALA A 649 12.60 -24.28 -5.30
C ALA A 649 11.77 -24.10 -4.02
N ASN A 650 10.43 -24.24 -4.10
CA ASN A 650 9.47 -24.06 -3.01
C ASN A 650 9.57 -22.69 -2.31
N ARG A 651 9.86 -21.63 -3.06
CA ARG A 651 9.92 -20.25 -2.58
C ARG A 651 8.90 -19.38 -3.33
N PRO A 652 8.30 -18.36 -2.68
CA PRO A 652 7.43 -17.42 -3.37
C PRO A 652 8.18 -16.63 -4.45
N ALA A 653 7.55 -16.44 -5.60
CA ALA A 653 8.05 -15.53 -6.63
C ALA A 653 7.80 -14.06 -6.23
N PRO A 654 8.66 -13.12 -6.65
CA PRO A 654 8.39 -11.69 -6.50
C PRO A 654 7.12 -11.30 -7.25
N LYS A 655 6.53 -10.15 -6.92
CA LYS A 655 5.44 -9.58 -7.72
C LYS A 655 5.99 -9.04 -9.04
N LEU A 656 5.29 -9.33 -10.11
CA LEU A 656 5.64 -8.90 -11.47
C LEU A 656 4.55 -7.93 -11.94
N PHE A 657 4.79 -6.63 -11.84
CA PHE A 657 3.80 -5.61 -12.18
C PHE A 657 4.02 -5.09 -13.60
N TYR A 658 3.04 -5.32 -14.47
CA TYR A 658 3.03 -4.94 -15.88
C TYR A 658 2.06 -3.77 -16.09
N ALA A 659 2.58 -2.56 -16.24
CA ALA A 659 1.80 -1.37 -16.59
C ALA A 659 1.80 -1.15 -18.10
N ILE A 660 0.62 -1.22 -18.72
CA ILE A 660 0.43 -1.07 -20.17
C ILE A 660 -0.42 0.18 -20.43
N GLU A 661 0.24 1.26 -20.84
CA GLU A 661 -0.43 2.54 -21.10
C GLU A 661 -1.01 2.58 -22.50
N GLU A 662 -2.14 3.30 -22.67
CA GLU A 662 -2.88 3.41 -23.93
C GLU A 662 -3.18 2.03 -24.57
N ALA A 663 -3.60 1.06 -23.76
CA ALA A 663 -3.77 -0.35 -24.14
C ALA A 663 -4.64 -0.56 -25.38
N LYS A 664 -5.55 0.38 -25.70
CA LYS A 664 -6.35 0.37 -26.93
C LYS A 664 -5.50 0.16 -28.19
N ASN A 665 -4.32 0.78 -28.24
CA ASN A 665 -3.48 0.76 -29.44
C ASN A 665 -2.92 -0.63 -29.75
N TYR A 666 -2.81 -1.48 -28.76
CA TYR A 666 -2.29 -2.84 -28.89
C TYR A 666 -3.37 -3.87 -29.28
N PHE A 667 -4.62 -3.64 -28.89
CA PHE A 667 -5.72 -4.57 -29.16
C PHE A 667 -6.22 -4.55 -30.62
N VAL A 668 -5.67 -3.72 -31.45
CA VAL A 668 -5.98 -3.69 -32.90
C VAL A 668 -5.59 -4.99 -33.60
N VAL A 669 -4.53 -5.67 -33.11
CA VAL A 669 -4.05 -6.93 -33.68
C VAL A 669 -4.68 -8.12 -32.93
N PRO A 670 -5.48 -8.97 -33.60
CA PRO A 670 -6.18 -10.11 -32.99
C PRO A 670 -5.23 -11.11 -32.29
N TYR A 671 -4.03 -11.29 -32.82
CA TYR A 671 -3.02 -12.14 -32.21
C TYR A 671 -2.65 -11.66 -30.80
N PHE A 672 -2.42 -10.36 -30.63
CA PHE A 672 -2.07 -9.77 -29.34
C PHE A 672 -3.23 -9.92 -28.33
N THR A 673 -4.46 -9.66 -28.75
CA THR A 673 -5.64 -9.84 -27.90
C THR A 673 -5.72 -11.27 -27.37
N ARG A 674 -5.61 -12.29 -28.23
CA ARG A 674 -5.62 -13.70 -27.81
C ARG A 674 -4.46 -14.06 -26.87
N MET A 675 -3.27 -13.51 -27.15
CA MET A 675 -2.09 -13.72 -26.28
C MET A 675 -2.31 -13.13 -24.90
N LEU A 676 -2.81 -11.90 -24.79
CA LEU A 676 -3.08 -11.26 -23.49
C LEU A 676 -4.25 -11.93 -22.74
N GLU A 677 -5.28 -12.40 -23.44
CA GLU A 677 -6.34 -13.20 -22.82
C GLU A 677 -5.74 -14.45 -22.16
N LYS A 678 -4.86 -15.16 -22.86
CA LYS A 678 -4.16 -16.31 -22.27
C LYS A 678 -3.27 -15.92 -21.09
N VAL A 679 -2.52 -14.83 -21.23
CA VAL A 679 -1.68 -14.31 -20.15
C VAL A 679 -2.54 -13.94 -18.94
N ALA A 680 -3.67 -13.25 -19.10
CA ALA A 680 -4.56 -12.87 -18.02
C ALA A 680 -5.14 -14.09 -17.26
N LEU A 681 -5.39 -15.20 -17.96
CA LEU A 681 -5.88 -16.43 -17.34
C LEU A 681 -4.79 -17.19 -16.55
N GLU A 682 -3.55 -17.14 -17.01
CA GLU A 682 -2.43 -17.92 -16.45
C GLU A 682 -1.55 -17.14 -15.48
N ALA A 683 -1.51 -15.84 -15.60
CA ALA A 683 -0.53 -14.95 -14.97
C ALA A 683 -0.54 -15.01 -13.43
N ARG A 684 -1.70 -15.22 -12.82
CA ARG A 684 -1.81 -15.44 -11.36
C ARG A 684 -0.88 -16.55 -10.87
N LYS A 685 -0.68 -17.61 -11.65
CA LYS A 685 0.20 -18.74 -11.28
C LYS A 685 1.66 -18.34 -11.15
N TYR A 686 2.04 -17.22 -11.75
CA TYR A 686 3.40 -16.68 -11.83
C TYR A 686 3.56 -15.37 -11.06
N ASN A 687 2.57 -14.99 -10.24
CA ASN A 687 2.52 -13.74 -9.48
C ASN A 687 2.61 -12.47 -10.37
N VAL A 688 2.06 -12.56 -11.59
CA VAL A 688 1.98 -11.44 -12.55
C VAL A 688 0.72 -10.64 -12.31
N HIS A 689 0.87 -9.32 -12.22
CA HIS A 689 -0.20 -8.32 -12.06
C HIS A 689 -0.25 -7.46 -13.31
N LEU A 690 -1.27 -7.62 -14.14
CA LEU A 690 -1.48 -6.78 -15.31
C LEU A 690 -2.23 -5.51 -14.90
N CYS A 691 -1.75 -4.36 -15.33
CA CYS A 691 -2.38 -3.06 -15.16
C CYS A 691 -2.60 -2.41 -16.53
N PHE A 692 -3.84 -2.37 -16.99
CA PHE A 692 -4.20 -1.69 -18.23
C PHE A 692 -4.62 -0.25 -17.93
N VAL A 693 -3.92 0.71 -18.52
CA VAL A 693 -4.22 2.14 -18.36
C VAL A 693 -4.93 2.64 -19.62
N VAL A 694 -6.22 2.97 -19.45
CA VAL A 694 -7.11 3.30 -20.58
C VAL A 694 -7.96 4.54 -20.31
N GLN A 695 -8.53 5.10 -21.36
CA GLN A 695 -9.46 6.24 -21.23
C GLN A 695 -10.90 5.79 -21.01
N ASN A 696 -11.27 4.62 -21.53
CA ASN A 696 -12.62 4.02 -21.42
C ASN A 696 -12.51 2.52 -21.19
N ALA A 697 -13.47 1.93 -20.47
CA ALA A 697 -13.55 0.48 -20.27
C ALA A 697 -13.70 -0.29 -21.59
N GLU A 698 -14.40 0.26 -22.58
CA GLU A 698 -14.61 -0.31 -23.92
C GLU A 698 -13.30 -0.53 -24.69
N HIS A 699 -12.23 0.14 -24.30
CA HIS A 699 -10.91 -0.02 -24.92
C HIS A 699 -10.24 -1.35 -24.58
N ILE A 700 -10.77 -2.09 -23.59
CA ILE A 700 -10.27 -3.40 -23.19
C ILE A 700 -11.22 -4.48 -23.70
N PRO A 701 -10.72 -5.48 -24.45
CA PRO A 701 -11.53 -6.61 -24.90
C PRO A 701 -12.27 -7.28 -23.75
N LEU A 702 -13.53 -7.70 -23.98
CA LEU A 702 -14.39 -8.24 -22.94
C LEU A 702 -13.80 -9.48 -22.28
N GLY A 703 -13.08 -10.33 -23.03
CA GLY A 703 -12.40 -11.51 -22.51
C GLY A 703 -11.33 -11.18 -21.47
N ILE A 704 -10.62 -10.06 -21.65
CA ILE A 704 -9.64 -9.55 -20.67
C ILE A 704 -10.37 -8.84 -19.52
N LEU A 705 -11.30 -7.95 -19.83
CA LEU A 705 -12.01 -7.10 -18.86
C LEU A 705 -12.71 -7.91 -17.75
N LYS A 706 -13.22 -9.11 -18.09
CA LYS A 706 -13.83 -10.04 -17.14
C LYS A 706 -12.84 -10.65 -16.15
N ASN A 707 -11.56 -10.65 -16.47
CA ASN A 707 -10.48 -11.17 -15.60
C ASN A 707 -9.79 -10.07 -14.79
N LEU A 708 -10.24 -8.81 -14.87
CA LEU A 708 -9.73 -7.71 -14.09
C LEU A 708 -10.63 -7.51 -12.87
N ASP A 709 -10.21 -8.01 -11.72
CA ASP A 709 -11.01 -7.90 -10.50
C ASP A 709 -10.97 -6.51 -9.88
N THR A 710 -9.88 -5.75 -10.12
CA THR A 710 -9.78 -4.36 -9.67
C THR A 710 -9.98 -3.39 -10.83
N ARG A 711 -10.92 -2.45 -10.66
CA ARG A 711 -11.18 -1.36 -11.60
C ARG A 711 -11.06 -0.04 -10.87
N ILE A 712 -10.08 0.76 -11.26
CA ILE A 712 -9.78 2.05 -10.65
C ILE A 712 -10.27 3.16 -11.57
N PHE A 713 -11.17 4.00 -11.10
CA PHE A 713 -11.69 5.13 -11.86
C PHE A 713 -11.14 6.44 -11.32
N LEU A 714 -10.57 7.24 -12.20
CA LEU A 714 -10.25 8.65 -11.96
C LEU A 714 -11.20 9.53 -12.77
N LEU A 715 -12.07 10.24 -12.08
CA LEU A 715 -13.15 10.99 -12.70
C LEU A 715 -12.89 12.50 -12.65
N ARG A 716 -13.08 13.15 -13.79
CA ARG A 716 -13.20 14.60 -13.81
C ARG A 716 -14.65 14.99 -13.52
N PRO A 717 -14.89 16.03 -12.69
CA PRO A 717 -16.26 16.45 -12.34
C PRO A 717 -17.15 16.73 -13.55
N ASP A 718 -16.58 17.35 -14.60
CA ASP A 718 -17.26 17.71 -15.86
C ASP A 718 -17.55 16.50 -16.78
N LYS A 719 -16.86 15.38 -16.60
CA LYS A 719 -16.97 14.17 -17.44
C LYS A 719 -17.49 12.94 -16.67
N LYS A 720 -17.88 13.10 -15.42
CA LYS A 720 -18.25 11.99 -14.54
C LYS A 720 -19.37 11.13 -15.10
N LEU A 721 -20.49 11.74 -15.50
CA LEU A 721 -21.65 11.02 -16.04
C LEU A 721 -21.34 10.34 -17.36
N GLU A 722 -20.53 10.96 -18.24
CA GLU A 722 -20.08 10.38 -19.50
C GLU A 722 -19.32 9.05 -19.24
N VAL A 723 -18.32 9.09 -18.35
CA VAL A 723 -17.51 7.90 -18.02
C VAL A 723 -18.33 6.79 -17.39
N ILE A 724 -19.29 7.13 -16.51
CA ILE A 724 -20.17 6.14 -15.87
C ILE A 724 -21.08 5.49 -16.93
N ASN A 725 -21.65 6.26 -17.84
CA ASN A 725 -22.50 5.71 -18.89
C ASN A 725 -21.72 4.85 -19.88
N GLU A 726 -20.51 5.27 -20.30
CA GLU A 726 -19.62 4.46 -21.12
C GLU A 726 -19.24 3.14 -20.41
N ALA A 727 -18.91 3.21 -19.12
CA ALA A 727 -18.55 2.01 -18.35
C ALA A 727 -19.75 1.04 -18.22
N LYS A 728 -20.99 1.54 -18.12
CA LYS A 728 -22.21 0.69 -18.09
C LYS A 728 -22.44 -0.09 -19.38
N ASN A 729 -21.93 0.38 -20.53
CA ASN A 729 -22.06 -0.36 -21.79
C ASN A 729 -21.21 -1.63 -21.79
N SER A 730 -20.09 -1.64 -21.07
CA SER A 730 -19.13 -2.75 -21.05
C SER A 730 -19.15 -3.57 -19.74
N LEU A 731 -19.68 -2.99 -18.68
CA LEU A 731 -19.64 -3.53 -17.32
C LEU A 731 -21.03 -3.47 -16.68
N GLU A 732 -21.41 -4.54 -16.03
CA GLU A 732 -22.58 -4.56 -15.14
C GLU A 732 -22.19 -3.88 -13.81
N ILE A 733 -22.38 -2.56 -13.71
CA ILE A 733 -22.00 -1.77 -12.54
C ILE A 733 -23.07 -1.95 -11.44
N PRO A 734 -22.72 -2.51 -10.28
CA PRO A 734 -23.62 -2.58 -9.14
C PRO A 734 -24.02 -1.18 -8.64
N LYS A 735 -25.21 -1.08 -8.04
CA LYS A 735 -25.75 0.21 -7.59
C LYS A 735 -24.87 0.93 -6.56
N ASN A 736 -24.25 0.20 -5.65
CA ASN A 736 -23.30 0.76 -4.68
C ASN A 736 -22.06 1.33 -5.35
N VAL A 737 -21.53 0.67 -6.38
CA VAL A 737 -20.40 1.16 -7.18
C VAL A 737 -20.79 2.41 -7.97
N GLU A 738 -21.99 2.43 -8.54
CA GLU A 738 -22.51 3.63 -9.23
C GLU A 738 -22.60 4.83 -8.29
N ILE A 739 -23.10 4.63 -7.06
CA ILE A 739 -23.12 5.66 -6.03
C ILE A 739 -21.69 6.10 -5.67
N GLY A 740 -20.76 5.17 -5.53
CA GLY A 740 -19.35 5.47 -5.31
C GLY A 740 -18.78 6.36 -6.42
N LEU A 741 -18.99 5.99 -7.69
CA LEU A 741 -18.54 6.75 -8.86
C LEU A 741 -19.15 8.17 -8.91
N LEU A 742 -20.43 8.30 -8.61
CA LEU A 742 -21.11 9.61 -8.56
C LEU A 742 -20.53 10.52 -7.48
N ASN A 743 -20.07 9.94 -6.38
CA ASN A 743 -19.52 10.67 -5.23
C ASN A 743 -18.00 10.88 -5.30
N THR A 744 -17.30 10.37 -6.31
CA THR A 744 -15.85 10.52 -6.47
C THR A 744 -15.46 11.97 -6.71
N ASP A 745 -14.47 12.50 -6.01
CA ASP A 745 -13.97 13.86 -6.15
C ASP A 745 -12.81 13.95 -7.18
N LYS A 746 -12.42 15.17 -7.53
CA LYS A 746 -11.27 15.39 -8.42
C LYS A 746 -9.98 14.84 -7.77
N HIS A 747 -9.17 14.11 -8.55
CA HIS A 747 -7.94 13.45 -8.08
C HIS A 747 -8.15 12.38 -7.02
N GLU A 748 -9.36 11.88 -6.87
CA GLU A 748 -9.71 10.75 -6.02
C GLU A 748 -9.90 9.52 -6.88
N LEU A 749 -9.45 8.37 -6.40
CA LEU A 749 -9.66 7.07 -7.01
C LEU A 749 -10.93 6.44 -6.44
N CYS A 750 -11.86 6.03 -7.30
CA CYS A 750 -12.87 5.06 -6.91
C CYS A 750 -12.35 3.67 -7.28
N VAL A 751 -12.01 2.89 -6.28
CA VAL A 751 -11.48 1.53 -6.43
C VAL A 751 -12.63 0.54 -6.28
N TRP A 752 -13.02 -0.06 -7.39
CA TRP A 752 -14.01 -1.13 -7.44
C TRP A 752 -13.29 -2.48 -7.52
N TYR A 753 -13.60 -3.39 -6.61
CA TYR A 753 -13.00 -4.73 -6.51
C TYR A 753 -14.08 -5.79 -6.24
N SER A 754 -13.71 -7.05 -6.09
CA SER A 754 -14.66 -8.19 -6.03
C SER A 754 -15.74 -8.05 -4.96
N SER A 755 -15.40 -7.51 -3.78
CA SER A 755 -16.35 -7.41 -2.66
C SER A 755 -16.98 -6.03 -2.49
N GLY A 756 -16.65 -5.03 -3.34
CA GLY A 756 -17.30 -3.71 -3.31
C GLY A 756 -16.45 -2.57 -3.87
N CYS A 757 -16.64 -1.36 -3.35
CA CYS A 757 -15.82 -0.21 -3.74
C CYS A 757 -15.51 0.70 -2.54
N PHE A 758 -14.45 1.49 -2.71
CA PHE A 758 -14.05 2.53 -1.75
C PHE A 758 -13.36 3.67 -2.49
N HIS A 759 -13.28 4.83 -1.82
CA HIS A 759 -12.52 5.96 -2.31
C HIS A 759 -11.11 5.97 -1.70
N LEU A 760 -10.13 6.30 -2.52
CA LEU A 760 -8.74 6.46 -2.11
C LEU A 760 -8.14 7.69 -2.77
N LYS A 761 -7.55 8.55 -1.99
CA LYS A 761 -6.79 9.70 -2.49
C LYS A 761 -5.33 9.53 -2.14
N PHE A 762 -4.48 9.60 -3.16
CA PHE A 762 -3.05 9.71 -2.94
C PHE A 762 -2.69 11.11 -2.44
N GLU A 763 -1.95 11.18 -1.35
CA GLU A 763 -1.26 12.40 -0.98
C GLU A 763 0.06 12.45 -1.76
N ILE A 764 0.20 13.48 -2.58
CA ILE A 764 1.35 13.70 -3.46
C ILE A 764 2.13 14.87 -2.89
N THR A 765 3.40 14.66 -2.58
CA THR A 765 4.30 15.73 -2.14
C THR A 765 4.79 16.57 -3.33
N ASP A 766 5.35 17.75 -3.06
CA ASP A 766 5.93 18.59 -4.11
C ASP A 766 7.11 17.89 -4.81
N GLU A 767 7.87 17.08 -4.07
CA GLU A 767 8.99 16.29 -4.62
C GLU A 767 8.46 15.19 -5.57
N GLU A 768 7.43 14.49 -5.16
CA GLU A 768 6.77 13.48 -6.00
C GLU A 768 6.15 14.13 -7.24
N MET A 769 5.51 15.30 -7.10
CA MET A 769 4.89 16.01 -8.22
C MET A 769 5.92 16.42 -9.28
N LYS A 770 7.12 16.85 -8.89
CA LYS A 770 8.21 17.16 -9.82
C LYS A 770 8.63 15.95 -10.68
N VAL A 771 8.55 14.75 -10.11
CA VAL A 771 8.86 13.49 -10.80
C VAL A 771 7.70 13.02 -11.67
N PHE A 772 6.46 13.11 -11.15
CA PHE A 772 5.28 12.55 -11.81
C PHE A 772 4.65 13.49 -12.86
N SER A 773 4.87 14.80 -12.77
CA SER A 773 4.25 15.73 -13.69
C SER A 773 4.87 15.63 -15.08
N THR A 774 3.98 15.43 -16.06
CA THR A 774 4.30 15.50 -17.48
C THR A 774 4.01 16.88 -18.09
N ASN A 775 3.44 17.80 -17.29
CA ASN A 775 3.11 19.14 -17.73
C ASN A 775 4.32 20.08 -17.47
N PRO A 776 4.91 20.69 -18.51
CA PRO A 776 6.06 21.59 -18.35
C PRO A 776 5.74 22.86 -17.56
N ASN A 777 4.45 23.20 -17.36
CA ASN A 777 4.01 24.37 -16.61
C ASN A 777 3.76 24.09 -15.11
N GLU A 778 3.88 22.83 -14.67
CA GLU A 778 3.67 22.41 -13.27
C GLU A 778 4.97 22.09 -12.54
N VAL A 779 6.10 22.49 -13.09
CA VAL A 779 7.45 22.26 -12.53
C VAL A 779 7.94 23.50 -11.79
#